data_e60ea2ddf0c66a9a9fb358b281ad3a00
#
_entry.id   e60ea2ddf0c66a9a9fb358b281ad3a00
#
_cell.length_a   1.000
_cell.length_b   1.000
_cell.length_c   1.000
_cell.angle_alpha   90.00
_cell.angle_beta   90.00
_cell.angle_gamma   90.00
#
_symmetry.space_group_name_H-M   'P 1'
#
loop_
_entity.id
_entity.type
_entity.pdbx_description
1 polymer ?
#
loop_
_entity_poly.entity_id
_entity_poly.type
_entity_poly.pdbx_seq_one_letter_code
_entity_poly.pdbx_strand_id
1 'polypeptide(L)'
;MTRFLSLSLLFLNTLFLNTLLAASPALASSNSASNSPRGSVVNPPAPSQAPQALRQGRHYYQAGEFDQAITHLQQAVQQFAQQPLYQASVLATLASAHIQMGELATAQAKLDLAQSQLRTVAPSTLRNRIQAQISSTQGLLHLEQRQYTPALAAFEREAAIYEHSLDGEKYVSELIRSQINQSQALRGSGHYNLALKKLEAVEENLAQVTNPGVAAAGLRNLGEIRAAIGNFGNSSHSDNPNHSSNPNNSRDPNNSTGSDNSSNPNNSSDSDNDFITVERLLNQSLTLAKQTGSSLEISQSQLSLGRIYHAQWRSSNERGSGEVQDLFLFARKHYRDAAKIAAAHPSVRVESLLNELQLYTDHPEFKSSPEDIKQIEATLTGLPDNRFRFDSQLKFAELRLERQPSKDAPEYEQIIMLLNGVVDQAQQRGDHYPEAYGRYLLSKAYKNAGELKQALAENDMAWELLPTYIPKPQETETTEEPQEPQESTYEQLDGFTPQPDELHYQLQWQRGQILKLQKNYSQASEAYAIAIGIIEELRVDLIALNPDVRFNFREEIEPVYREAADLYTKLAREAPHAKDRNQQLVEARNLINSLQKAELINFFRANCINTSDTLIDESLEAGQVLVYPLFFDDRLEILVSHPDQSLEQHSIDYEEAGQNLQEIEQNITRLRDALVSKSSAARSSVSRSGGNSNDVQPLAQLKVLPPAQALYDLLIRPLEPTLEANQIDTLVFVLSGSLRNVPMAALYDGKQYLIEKYAIALSPGLQLREPEVTEGREIQAIVGALSEARAGFVALPAVKKEVEKIKEQVQASRVLLDQDFQKAPLEDVVSTVPFPVVHLATHGKFSSKQEDTFILTWDGELKVNELSRLLQTREFATEVPIELLILSACETARGDKQAALGLAGVAIQAGARSTVASLWQVNDESTASLMVQLYGALEQRQGNKAKALQEAQLSLLNNPDYEHPYYWSAFVLVGNWL
;
A
#
# COMPACT_ATOMS: atom_id res chain seq x y z
N MET A 1 7.63 1.30 0.76
CA MET A 1 7.36 2.13 -0.43
C MET A 1 7.13 3.59 -0.04
N THR A 2 6.43 3.88 1.05
CA THR A 2 6.24 5.24 1.59
C THR A 2 7.54 5.85 2.11
N ARG A 3 8.41 5.09 2.78
CA ARG A 3 9.78 5.52 3.13
C ARG A 3 10.63 5.89 1.92
N PHE A 4 10.41 5.23 0.79
CA PHE A 4 11.05 5.55 -0.48
C PHE A 4 10.42 6.81 -1.11
N LEU A 5 9.13 7.02 -0.92
CA LEU A 5 8.40 8.14 -1.50
C LEU A 5 8.62 9.45 -0.74
N SER A 6 8.69 9.43 0.60
CA SER A 6 8.90 10.66 1.38
C SER A 6 10.32 11.21 1.26
N LEU A 7 11.36 10.38 1.27
CA LEU A 7 12.74 10.80 1.02
C LEU A 7 13.05 10.98 -0.47
N SER A 8 12.44 10.20 -1.38
CA SER A 8 12.55 10.44 -2.82
C SER A 8 11.91 11.76 -3.26
N LEU A 9 10.88 12.25 -2.54
CA LEU A 9 10.31 13.59 -2.72
C LEU A 9 11.32 14.69 -2.39
N LEU A 10 12.09 14.54 -1.32
CA LEU A 10 13.16 15.46 -0.96
C LEU A 10 14.29 15.45 -2.01
N PHE A 11 14.67 14.27 -2.51
CA PHE A 11 15.73 14.13 -3.52
C PHE A 11 15.32 14.61 -4.91
N LEU A 12 14.05 14.43 -5.33
CA LEU A 12 13.59 14.88 -6.64
C LEU A 12 13.55 16.41 -6.75
N ASN A 13 13.17 17.12 -5.69
CA ASN A 13 13.05 18.58 -5.71
C ASN A 13 14.39 19.28 -5.90
N THR A 14 15.45 18.80 -5.25
CA THR A 14 16.80 19.41 -5.36
C THR A 14 17.42 19.21 -6.75
N LEU A 15 17.16 18.07 -7.39
CA LEU A 15 17.73 17.79 -8.72
C LEU A 15 16.96 18.50 -9.84
N PHE A 16 15.65 18.69 -9.68
CA PHE A 16 14.82 19.36 -10.66
C PHE A 16 15.18 20.84 -10.83
N LEU A 17 15.59 21.50 -9.75
CA LEU A 17 16.01 22.90 -9.81
C LEU A 17 17.29 23.09 -10.64
N ASN A 18 18.23 22.14 -10.62
CA ASN A 18 19.48 22.20 -11.37
C ASN A 18 19.28 22.06 -12.88
N THR A 19 18.32 21.22 -13.32
CA THR A 19 17.93 21.13 -14.74
C THR A 19 17.09 22.35 -15.21
N LEU A 20 16.40 22.97 -14.30
CA LEU A 20 15.49 24.09 -14.55
C LEU A 20 16.20 25.38 -15.03
N LEU A 21 17.41 25.63 -14.57
CA LEU A 21 18.16 26.85 -14.94
C LEU A 21 19.09 26.62 -16.15
N ALA A 22 19.46 25.36 -16.41
CA ALA A 22 20.24 25.00 -17.60
C ALA A 22 19.42 25.09 -18.90
N ALA A 23 18.09 24.91 -18.84
CA ALA A 23 17.20 24.95 -19.98
C ALA A 23 16.65 26.34 -20.34
N SER A 24 17.17 27.44 -19.80
CA SER A 24 16.78 28.80 -20.18
C SER A 24 17.77 29.50 -21.14
N PRO A 25 18.00 28.98 -22.36
CA PRO A 25 18.70 29.75 -23.41
C PRO A 25 17.78 30.75 -24.10
N ALA A 26 16.49 30.79 -23.77
CA ALA A 26 15.47 31.56 -24.51
C ALA A 26 15.48 33.09 -24.29
N LEU A 27 16.55 33.65 -23.75
CA LEU A 27 16.82 35.09 -23.82
C LEU A 27 17.63 35.50 -25.06
N ALA A 28 17.94 34.57 -25.98
CA ALA A 28 18.92 34.83 -27.04
C ALA A 28 18.47 34.65 -28.49
N SER A 29 17.20 34.50 -28.83
CA SER A 29 16.84 34.50 -30.26
C SER A 29 15.47 34.98 -30.58
N SER A 30 15.33 36.24 -30.90
CA SER A 30 14.42 36.76 -31.94
C SER A 30 14.90 38.12 -32.39
N ASN A 31 15.87 38.16 -33.27
CA ASN A 31 16.09 39.30 -34.18
C ASN A 31 15.41 38.95 -35.50
N SER A 32 14.22 39.48 -35.73
CA SER A 32 13.70 39.79 -37.05
C SER A 32 13.17 41.23 -36.99
N ALA A 33 13.86 42.08 -37.74
CA ALA A 33 13.59 43.49 -37.87
C ALA A 33 12.22 43.75 -38.51
N SER A 34 11.39 44.58 -37.89
CA SER A 34 10.47 45.45 -38.60
C SER A 34 10.48 46.84 -37.93
N ASN A 35 10.92 47.80 -38.67
CA ASN A 35 10.98 49.22 -38.33
C ASN A 35 9.57 49.78 -38.07
N SER A 36 9.34 50.36 -36.91
CA SER A 36 8.53 51.58 -36.74
C SER A 36 8.83 52.23 -35.37
N PRO A 37 8.87 53.57 -35.31
CA PRO A 37 9.42 54.27 -34.17
C PRO A 37 8.30 54.68 -33.20
N ARG A 38 8.46 54.41 -31.94
CA ARG A 38 8.07 55.21 -30.77
C ARG A 38 7.95 54.35 -29.50
N GLY A 39 8.74 54.71 -28.51
CA GLY A 39 8.66 54.20 -27.15
C GLY A 39 9.87 53.30 -26.82
N SER A 40 10.78 53.78 -25.99
CA SER A 40 11.94 53.05 -25.53
C SER A 40 11.55 51.79 -24.74
N VAL A 41 11.36 50.68 -25.43
CA VAL A 41 11.28 49.36 -24.86
C VAL A 41 12.71 48.96 -24.49
N VAL A 42 13.03 49.03 -23.21
CA VAL A 42 14.29 48.46 -22.70
C VAL A 42 14.21 46.94 -22.88
N ASN A 43 14.79 46.47 -23.96
CA ASN A 43 14.98 45.03 -24.17
C ASN A 43 15.86 44.47 -23.04
N PRO A 44 15.59 43.25 -22.53
CA PRO A 44 16.49 42.63 -21.59
C PRO A 44 17.90 42.56 -22.20
N PRO A 45 18.94 42.88 -21.42
CA PRO A 45 20.32 42.81 -21.93
C PRO A 45 20.55 41.41 -22.45
N ALA A 46 21.14 41.30 -23.64
CA ALA A 46 21.59 40.02 -24.17
C ALA A 46 22.48 39.31 -23.14
N PRO A 47 22.55 37.96 -23.11
CA PRO A 47 23.38 37.20 -22.15
C PRO A 47 24.81 37.71 -22.04
N SER A 48 25.35 38.26 -23.11
CA SER A 48 26.66 38.92 -23.14
C SER A 48 26.72 40.30 -22.45
N GLN A 49 25.57 40.91 -22.17
CA GLN A 49 25.46 42.26 -21.55
C GLN A 49 24.93 42.19 -20.09
N ALA A 50 24.56 40.99 -19.60
CA ALA A 50 24.17 40.84 -18.19
C ALA A 50 25.34 41.15 -17.26
N PRO A 51 25.09 41.77 -16.09
CA PRO A 51 26.14 42.02 -15.09
C PRO A 51 26.94 40.76 -14.78
N GLN A 52 28.26 40.90 -14.61
CA GLN A 52 29.16 39.80 -14.31
C GLN A 52 28.69 39.02 -13.08
N ALA A 53 28.25 39.70 -12.03
CA ALA A 53 27.73 39.08 -10.82
C ALA A 53 26.52 38.18 -11.09
N LEU A 54 25.57 38.57 -11.95
CA LEU A 54 24.42 37.72 -12.31
C LEU A 54 24.86 36.47 -13.07
N ARG A 55 25.81 36.60 -14.01
CA ARG A 55 26.33 35.45 -14.77
C ARG A 55 27.06 34.47 -13.85
N GLN A 56 27.89 34.96 -12.95
CA GLN A 56 28.62 34.16 -11.96
C GLN A 56 27.64 33.51 -10.98
N GLY A 57 26.69 34.25 -10.44
CA GLY A 57 25.66 33.72 -9.54
C GLY A 57 24.86 32.57 -10.15
N ARG A 58 24.45 32.70 -11.42
CA ARG A 58 23.78 31.63 -12.16
C ARG A 58 24.69 30.42 -12.43
N HIS A 59 25.96 30.67 -12.76
CA HIS A 59 26.93 29.62 -12.97
C HIS A 59 27.15 28.77 -11.71
N TYR A 60 27.38 29.43 -10.56
CA TYR A 60 27.52 28.73 -9.27
C TYR A 60 26.26 28.02 -8.84
N TYR A 61 25.09 28.64 -9.08
CA TYR A 61 23.82 27.98 -8.82
C TYR A 61 23.67 26.69 -9.63
N GLN A 62 24.02 26.71 -10.93
CA GLN A 62 24.00 25.53 -11.80
C GLN A 62 25.01 24.46 -11.39
N ALA A 63 26.14 24.87 -10.83
CA ALA A 63 27.15 23.97 -10.29
C ALA A 63 26.79 23.38 -8.92
N GLY A 64 25.68 23.84 -8.30
CA GLY A 64 25.29 23.41 -6.94
C GLY A 64 26.07 24.11 -5.82
N GLU A 65 26.87 25.12 -6.15
CA GLU A 65 27.68 25.91 -5.21
C GLU A 65 26.87 27.10 -4.67
N PHE A 66 25.86 26.79 -3.86
CA PHE A 66 24.81 27.75 -3.50
C PHE A 66 25.32 28.92 -2.66
N ASP A 67 26.31 28.76 -1.77
CA ASP A 67 26.92 29.85 -1.02
C ASP A 67 27.56 30.91 -1.93
N GLN A 68 28.31 30.45 -2.94
CA GLN A 68 28.89 31.34 -3.94
C GLN A 68 27.81 31.95 -4.83
N ALA A 69 26.80 31.20 -5.20
CA ALA A 69 25.65 31.70 -5.93
C ALA A 69 24.94 32.82 -5.17
N ILE A 70 24.64 32.64 -3.90
CA ILE A 70 24.01 33.62 -3.01
C ILE A 70 24.84 34.91 -2.98
N THR A 71 26.15 34.80 -2.75
CA THR A 71 27.06 35.95 -2.70
C THR A 71 27.00 36.78 -3.98
N HIS A 72 27.10 36.14 -5.14
CA HIS A 72 27.07 36.83 -6.43
C HIS A 72 25.67 37.34 -6.80
N LEU A 73 24.61 36.61 -6.46
CA LEU A 73 23.22 37.04 -6.71
C LEU A 73 22.87 38.25 -5.81
N GLN A 74 23.34 38.33 -4.57
CA GLN A 74 23.18 39.52 -3.73
C GLN A 74 23.85 40.75 -4.33
N GLN A 75 25.05 40.61 -4.90
CA GLN A 75 25.70 41.71 -5.63
C GLN A 75 24.86 42.12 -6.87
N ALA A 76 24.30 41.15 -7.58
CA ALA A 76 23.45 41.44 -8.73
C ALA A 76 22.14 42.16 -8.32
N VAL A 77 21.54 41.80 -7.19
CA VAL A 77 20.36 42.53 -6.63
C VAL A 77 20.69 44.00 -6.40
N GLN A 78 21.88 44.35 -5.88
CA GLN A 78 22.31 45.71 -5.67
C GLN A 78 22.54 46.45 -7.00
N GLN A 79 23.14 45.77 -7.99
CA GLN A 79 23.38 46.33 -9.31
C GLN A 79 22.08 46.69 -10.06
N PHE A 80 20.99 45.95 -9.77
CA PHE A 80 19.68 46.21 -10.33
C PHE A 80 18.75 47.06 -9.46
N ALA A 81 19.25 47.78 -8.44
CA ALA A 81 18.44 48.56 -7.50
C ALA A 81 17.48 49.55 -8.14
N GLN A 82 17.85 50.10 -9.30
CA GLN A 82 17.01 51.05 -10.08
C GLN A 82 16.20 50.36 -11.21
N GLN A 83 16.19 49.05 -11.27
CA GLN A 83 15.53 48.28 -12.34
C GLN A 83 14.64 47.17 -11.72
N PRO A 84 13.44 47.52 -11.24
CA PRO A 84 12.62 46.64 -10.41
C PRO A 84 12.26 45.32 -11.09
N LEU A 85 12.09 45.26 -12.43
CA LEU A 85 11.86 43.98 -13.15
C LEU A 85 13.04 43.01 -13.02
N TYR A 86 14.24 43.49 -13.28
CA TYR A 86 15.43 42.64 -13.21
C TYR A 86 15.80 42.28 -11.75
N GLN A 87 15.60 43.23 -10.86
CA GLN A 87 15.78 43.01 -9.44
C GLN A 87 14.84 41.91 -8.91
N ALA A 88 13.55 41.93 -9.30
CA ALA A 88 12.58 40.90 -8.94
C ALA A 88 12.98 39.53 -9.45
N SER A 89 13.44 39.41 -10.70
CA SER A 89 13.91 38.13 -11.27
C SER A 89 15.15 37.59 -10.54
N VAL A 90 16.11 38.45 -10.17
CA VAL A 90 17.30 38.04 -9.42
C VAL A 90 16.94 37.64 -7.99
N LEU A 91 16.00 38.36 -7.36
CA LEU A 91 15.50 38.00 -6.03
C LEU A 91 14.80 36.63 -6.02
N ALA A 92 14.02 36.31 -7.04
CA ALA A 92 13.41 34.97 -7.16
C ALA A 92 14.49 33.87 -7.32
N THR A 93 15.55 34.13 -8.13
CA THR A 93 16.68 33.20 -8.25
C THR A 93 17.46 33.07 -6.92
N LEU A 94 17.63 34.19 -6.22
CA LEU A 94 18.28 34.20 -4.90
C LEU A 94 17.44 33.43 -3.86
N ALA A 95 16.12 33.57 -3.89
CA ALA A 95 15.21 32.78 -3.05
C ALA A 95 15.35 31.26 -3.34
N SER A 96 15.43 30.88 -4.62
CA SER A 96 15.68 29.48 -4.99
C SER A 96 17.02 28.97 -4.42
N ALA A 97 18.08 29.79 -4.37
CA ALA A 97 19.34 29.41 -3.76
C ALA A 97 19.22 29.22 -2.24
N HIS A 98 18.47 30.12 -1.56
CA HIS A 98 18.20 29.96 -0.12
C HIS A 98 17.33 28.73 0.18
N ILE A 99 16.37 28.35 -0.69
CA ILE A 99 15.61 27.09 -0.57
C ILE A 99 16.57 25.91 -0.56
N GLN A 100 17.54 25.88 -1.51
CA GLN A 100 18.51 24.80 -1.59
C GLN A 100 19.43 24.70 -0.36
N MET A 101 19.61 25.80 0.36
CA MET A 101 20.36 25.83 1.61
C MET A 101 19.51 25.48 2.84
N GLY A 102 18.21 25.25 2.70
CA GLY A 102 17.27 25.06 3.82
C GLY A 102 16.91 26.36 4.56
N GLU A 103 17.33 27.53 4.07
CA GLU A 103 17.07 28.83 4.69
C GLU A 103 15.68 29.38 4.27
N LEU A 104 14.61 28.62 4.64
CA LEU A 104 13.26 28.81 4.10
C LEU A 104 12.66 30.18 4.46
N ALA A 105 12.91 30.68 5.69
CA ALA A 105 12.45 32.01 6.12
C ALA A 105 13.11 33.13 5.30
N THR A 106 14.41 32.98 5.00
CA THR A 106 15.15 33.93 4.17
C THR A 106 14.65 33.88 2.73
N ALA A 107 14.36 32.70 2.21
CA ALA A 107 13.78 32.52 0.88
C ALA A 107 12.43 33.21 0.75
N GLN A 108 11.54 33.05 1.74
CA GLN A 108 10.25 33.73 1.81
C GLN A 108 10.41 35.26 1.76
N ALA A 109 11.28 35.81 2.60
CA ALA A 109 11.55 37.27 2.62
C ALA A 109 12.05 37.80 1.26
N LYS A 110 12.86 37.01 0.52
CA LYS A 110 13.30 37.39 -0.84
C LYS A 110 12.17 37.33 -1.86
N LEU A 111 11.27 36.35 -1.76
CA LEU A 111 10.08 36.26 -2.60
C LEU A 111 9.11 37.40 -2.36
N ASP A 112 8.88 37.78 -1.10
CA ASP A 112 8.01 38.91 -0.76
C ASP A 112 8.57 40.23 -1.33
N LEU A 113 9.89 40.40 -1.22
CA LEU A 113 10.57 41.57 -1.83
C LEU A 113 10.46 41.52 -3.35
N ALA A 114 10.66 40.35 -3.99
CA ALA A 114 10.50 40.22 -5.44
C ALA A 114 9.08 40.58 -5.90
N GLN A 115 8.08 40.08 -5.17
CA GLN A 115 6.68 40.40 -5.44
C GLN A 115 6.36 41.90 -5.27
N SER A 116 6.89 42.53 -4.24
CA SER A 116 6.72 43.96 -3.99
C SER A 116 7.31 44.82 -5.12
N GLN A 117 8.52 44.48 -5.58
CA GLN A 117 9.14 45.13 -6.74
C GLN A 117 8.30 45.00 -8.01
N LEU A 118 7.77 43.80 -8.24
CA LEU A 118 6.97 43.53 -9.43
C LEU A 118 5.64 44.30 -9.47
N ARG A 119 5.04 44.58 -8.29
CA ARG A 119 3.80 45.37 -8.16
C ARG A 119 3.97 46.82 -8.65
N THR A 120 5.16 47.36 -8.59
CA THR A 120 5.46 48.72 -9.01
C THR A 120 5.57 48.89 -10.53
N VAL A 121 5.53 47.78 -11.28
CA VAL A 121 5.80 47.77 -12.71
C VAL A 121 4.52 47.56 -13.51
N ALA A 122 4.33 48.30 -14.60
CA ALA A 122 3.21 48.16 -15.51
C ALA A 122 3.15 46.76 -16.17
N PRO A 123 1.97 46.25 -16.51
CA PRO A 123 1.79 44.99 -17.23
C PRO A 123 2.62 44.94 -18.53
N SER A 124 3.38 43.84 -18.69
CA SER A 124 4.17 43.55 -19.90
C SER A 124 4.47 42.05 -19.96
N THR A 125 4.81 41.54 -21.15
CA THR A 125 5.23 40.14 -21.33
C THR A 125 6.38 39.76 -20.41
N LEU A 126 7.37 40.62 -20.23
CA LEU A 126 8.51 40.36 -19.33
C LEU A 126 8.06 40.33 -17.87
N ARG A 127 7.15 41.24 -17.46
CA ARG A 127 6.58 41.20 -16.11
C ARG A 127 5.83 39.91 -15.84
N ASN A 128 5.04 39.40 -16.79
CA ASN A 128 4.30 38.16 -16.66
C ASN A 128 5.25 36.98 -16.55
N ARG A 129 6.35 36.93 -17.32
CA ARG A 129 7.37 35.89 -17.20
C ARG A 129 8.04 35.89 -15.83
N ILE A 130 8.36 37.03 -15.26
CA ILE A 130 8.94 37.13 -13.92
C ILE A 130 7.91 36.77 -12.88
N GLN A 131 6.64 37.09 -13.06
CA GLN A 131 5.56 36.64 -12.18
C GLN A 131 5.46 35.09 -12.18
N ALA A 132 5.53 34.44 -13.35
CA ALA A 132 5.55 32.98 -13.45
C ALA A 132 6.77 32.40 -12.71
N GLN A 133 7.97 32.99 -12.85
CA GLN A 133 9.16 32.58 -12.12
C GLN A 133 8.98 32.70 -10.60
N ILE A 134 8.38 33.78 -10.11
CA ILE A 134 8.09 33.97 -8.69
C ILE A 134 7.10 32.90 -8.20
N SER A 135 6.01 32.68 -8.96
CA SER A 135 5.01 31.66 -8.61
C SER A 135 5.64 30.24 -8.55
N SER A 136 6.50 29.91 -9.53
CA SER A 136 7.26 28.66 -9.55
C SER A 136 8.13 28.51 -8.28
N THR A 137 8.89 29.56 -7.93
CA THR A 137 9.75 29.53 -6.73
C THR A 137 8.94 29.46 -5.43
N GLN A 138 7.77 30.12 -5.36
CA GLN A 138 6.84 29.99 -4.25
C GLN A 138 6.32 28.55 -4.09
N GLY A 139 5.93 27.92 -5.22
CA GLY A 139 5.51 26.53 -5.22
C GLY A 139 6.60 25.60 -4.70
N LEU A 140 7.84 25.80 -5.10
CA LEU A 140 8.99 25.02 -4.60
C LEU A 140 9.24 25.26 -3.11
N LEU A 141 9.14 26.50 -2.63
CA LEU A 141 9.26 26.82 -1.20
C LEU A 141 8.19 26.08 -0.39
N HIS A 142 6.95 26.11 -0.85
CA HIS A 142 5.86 25.40 -0.18
C HIS A 142 6.04 23.87 -0.22
N LEU A 143 6.58 23.29 -1.31
CA LEU A 143 6.92 21.88 -1.35
C LEU A 143 7.97 21.49 -0.28
N GLU A 144 9.00 22.34 -0.11
CA GLU A 144 10.03 22.13 0.90
C GLU A 144 9.48 22.26 2.33
N GLN A 145 8.44 23.10 2.51
CA GLN A 145 7.71 23.23 3.77
C GLN A 145 6.65 22.14 3.96
N ARG A 146 6.49 21.21 3.01
CA ARG A 146 5.42 20.19 2.95
C ARG A 146 4.00 20.78 2.92
N GLN A 147 3.86 21.98 2.48
CA GLN A 147 2.59 22.70 2.28
C GLN A 147 2.08 22.41 0.87
N TYR A 148 1.56 21.22 0.61
CA TYR A 148 1.25 20.74 -0.73
C TYR A 148 0.13 21.52 -1.42
N THR A 149 -0.93 21.90 -0.70
CA THR A 149 -2.04 22.70 -1.26
C THR A 149 -1.59 24.11 -1.69
N PRO A 150 -0.86 24.88 -0.87
CA PRO A 150 -0.25 26.14 -1.32
C PRO A 150 0.74 25.96 -2.48
N ALA A 151 1.51 24.87 -2.50
CA ALA A 151 2.42 24.54 -3.58
C ALA A 151 1.67 24.32 -4.90
N LEU A 152 0.62 23.51 -4.89
CA LEU A 152 -0.24 23.26 -6.04
C LEU A 152 -0.83 24.58 -6.59
N ALA A 153 -1.42 25.39 -5.73
CA ALA A 153 -1.98 26.69 -6.12
C ALA A 153 -0.92 27.64 -6.72
N ALA A 154 0.31 27.58 -6.26
CA ALA A 154 1.40 28.39 -6.83
C ALA A 154 1.80 27.91 -8.23
N PHE A 155 1.87 26.60 -8.47
CA PHE A 155 2.17 26.01 -9.78
C PHE A 155 1.00 26.17 -10.76
N GLU A 156 -0.25 26.15 -10.29
CA GLU A 156 -1.42 26.45 -11.14
C GLU A 156 -1.42 27.90 -11.60
N ARG A 157 -1.04 28.85 -10.71
CA ARG A 157 -0.83 30.26 -11.12
C ARG A 157 0.29 30.40 -12.14
N GLU A 158 1.39 29.66 -12.00
CA GLU A 158 2.49 29.61 -12.98
C GLU A 158 1.96 29.13 -14.34
N ALA A 159 1.27 27.99 -14.40
CA ALA A 159 0.73 27.41 -15.63
C ALA A 159 -0.26 28.37 -16.32
N ALA A 160 -1.20 28.95 -15.56
CA ALA A 160 -2.18 29.89 -16.08
C ALA A 160 -1.54 31.16 -16.74
N ILE A 161 -0.39 31.61 -16.22
CA ILE A 161 0.37 32.70 -16.83
C ILE A 161 0.94 32.26 -18.19
N TYR A 162 1.49 31.06 -18.30
CA TYR A 162 2.02 30.56 -19.58
C TYR A 162 0.89 30.36 -20.61
N GLU A 163 -0.25 29.80 -20.18
CA GLU A 163 -1.38 29.51 -21.08
C GLU A 163 -2.13 30.74 -21.55
N HIS A 164 -2.45 31.69 -20.65
CA HIS A 164 -3.39 32.77 -20.92
C HIS A 164 -2.72 34.14 -21.14
N SER A 165 -1.57 34.38 -20.51
CA SER A 165 -0.91 35.69 -20.53
C SER A 165 0.31 35.76 -21.44
N LEU A 166 0.80 34.58 -21.86
CA LEU A 166 1.92 34.42 -22.78
C LEU A 166 1.47 33.48 -23.91
N ASP A 167 2.23 33.42 -24.99
CA ASP A 167 1.94 32.50 -26.09
C ASP A 167 2.28 31.07 -25.67
N GLY A 168 1.28 30.30 -25.26
CA GLY A 168 1.46 28.93 -24.72
C GLY A 168 2.26 28.00 -25.64
N GLU A 169 2.08 28.12 -26.97
CA GLU A 169 2.84 27.34 -27.95
C GLU A 169 4.36 27.58 -27.89
N LYS A 170 4.77 28.80 -27.49
CA LYS A 170 6.19 29.13 -27.31
C LYS A 170 6.79 28.68 -25.97
N TYR A 171 5.93 28.35 -24.99
CA TYR A 171 6.32 28.03 -23.63
C TYR A 171 5.91 26.60 -23.22
N VAL A 172 5.72 25.73 -24.20
CA VAL A 172 5.33 24.32 -23.96
C VAL A 172 6.25 23.61 -22.95
N SER A 173 7.55 23.87 -23.02
CA SER A 173 8.51 23.28 -22.06
C SER A 173 8.31 23.76 -20.64
N GLU A 174 8.02 25.05 -20.46
CA GLU A 174 7.74 25.65 -19.15
C GLU A 174 6.38 25.18 -18.59
N LEU A 175 5.39 25.03 -19.45
CA LEU A 175 4.07 24.51 -19.09
C LEU A 175 4.17 23.04 -18.63
N ILE A 176 4.83 22.20 -19.40
CA ILE A 176 5.08 20.79 -19.01
C ILE A 176 5.78 20.72 -17.67
N ARG A 177 6.79 21.56 -17.43
CA ARG A 177 7.47 21.62 -16.15
C ARG A 177 6.53 22.02 -15.00
N SER A 178 5.68 23.02 -15.21
CA SER A 178 4.69 23.42 -14.22
C SER A 178 3.70 22.28 -13.92
N GLN A 179 3.25 21.55 -14.94
CA GLN A 179 2.37 20.39 -14.80
C GLN A 179 3.04 19.24 -14.04
N ILE A 180 4.33 19.01 -14.27
CA ILE A 180 5.12 18.04 -13.50
C ILE A 180 5.19 18.46 -12.03
N ASN A 181 5.46 19.73 -11.73
CA ASN A 181 5.50 20.25 -10.37
C ASN A 181 4.12 20.17 -9.69
N GLN A 182 3.02 20.45 -10.41
CA GLN A 182 1.66 20.21 -9.92
C GLN A 182 1.43 18.76 -9.57
N SER A 183 1.88 17.84 -10.42
CA SER A 183 1.77 16.40 -10.15
C SER A 183 2.57 15.98 -8.91
N GLN A 184 3.70 16.60 -8.65
CA GLN A 184 4.49 16.36 -7.43
C GLN A 184 3.76 16.87 -6.18
N ALA A 185 3.16 18.05 -6.23
CA ALA A 185 2.36 18.60 -5.13
C ALA A 185 1.12 17.71 -4.86
N LEU A 186 0.41 17.29 -5.91
CA LEU A 186 -0.71 16.35 -5.82
C LEU A 186 -0.27 14.99 -5.23
N ARG A 187 0.87 14.47 -5.65
CA ARG A 187 1.43 13.25 -5.09
C ARG A 187 1.78 13.41 -3.61
N GLY A 188 2.40 14.52 -3.24
CA GLY A 188 2.76 14.83 -1.86
C GLY A 188 1.55 14.95 -0.94
N SER A 189 0.41 15.41 -1.47
CA SER A 189 -0.87 15.46 -0.76
C SER A 189 -1.71 14.18 -0.89
N GLY A 190 -1.17 13.10 -1.49
CA GLY A 190 -1.88 11.83 -1.64
C GLY A 190 -2.83 11.74 -2.85
N HIS A 191 -2.97 12.78 -3.67
CA HIS A 191 -3.89 12.79 -4.82
C HIS A 191 -3.25 12.17 -6.08
N TYR A 192 -2.89 10.88 -6.03
CA TYR A 192 -2.14 10.22 -7.10
C TYR A 192 -2.90 10.14 -8.44
N ASN A 193 -4.21 9.89 -8.41
CA ASN A 193 -5.03 9.85 -9.64
C ASN A 193 -5.10 11.21 -10.35
N LEU A 194 -5.16 12.29 -9.57
CA LEU A 194 -5.09 13.64 -10.13
C LEU A 194 -3.68 13.95 -10.66
N ALA A 195 -2.64 13.47 -9.95
CA ALA A 195 -1.26 13.58 -10.40
C ALA A 195 -1.05 12.82 -11.71
N LEU A 196 -1.58 11.59 -11.84
CA LEU A 196 -1.54 10.81 -13.07
C LEU A 196 -2.25 11.53 -14.22
N LYS A 197 -3.47 12.00 -13.99
CA LYS A 197 -4.24 12.73 -15.00
C LYS A 197 -3.51 13.98 -15.51
N LYS A 198 -2.81 14.71 -14.63
CA LYS A 198 -1.96 15.85 -15.03
C LYS A 198 -0.80 15.40 -15.91
N LEU A 199 -0.23 14.22 -15.67
CA LEU A 199 0.88 13.70 -16.46
C LEU A 199 0.46 13.03 -17.77
N GLU A 200 -0.74 12.50 -17.88
CA GLU A 200 -1.31 12.06 -19.15
C GLU A 200 -1.42 13.23 -20.12
N ALA A 201 -1.85 14.40 -19.63
CA ALA A 201 -1.82 15.65 -20.42
C ALA A 201 -0.39 16.05 -20.82
N VAL A 202 0.61 15.75 -19.99
CA VAL A 202 2.03 15.93 -20.33
C VAL A 202 2.44 14.98 -21.44
N GLU A 203 2.06 13.70 -21.40
CA GLU A 203 2.39 12.68 -22.41
C GLU A 203 1.91 13.10 -23.81
N GLU A 204 0.66 13.61 -23.91
CA GLU A 204 0.11 14.14 -25.16
C GLU A 204 0.91 15.32 -25.72
N ASN A 205 1.41 16.19 -24.85
CA ASN A 205 2.19 17.37 -25.23
C ASN A 205 3.69 17.06 -25.49
N LEU A 206 4.21 15.95 -24.97
CA LEU A 206 5.62 15.57 -25.16
C LEU A 206 6.01 15.37 -26.64
N ALA A 207 5.06 14.95 -27.48
CA ALA A 207 5.27 14.83 -28.93
C ALA A 207 5.58 16.19 -29.62
N GLN A 208 5.19 17.32 -29.01
CA GLN A 208 5.42 18.67 -29.50
C GLN A 208 6.75 19.27 -28.99
N VAL A 209 7.40 18.61 -28.03
CA VAL A 209 8.63 19.11 -27.42
C VAL A 209 9.83 18.80 -28.33
N THR A 210 10.45 19.83 -28.86
CA THR A 210 11.64 19.73 -29.71
C THR A 210 12.93 19.49 -28.91
N ASN A 211 12.91 19.77 -27.61
CA ASN A 211 14.07 19.56 -26.72
C ASN A 211 14.08 18.14 -26.14
N PRO A 212 15.02 17.26 -26.57
CA PRO A 212 15.04 15.87 -26.12
C PRO A 212 15.30 15.72 -24.61
N GLY A 213 15.96 16.69 -23.96
CA GLY A 213 16.17 16.68 -22.49
C GLY A 213 14.87 16.90 -21.72
N VAL A 214 14.01 17.84 -22.17
CA VAL A 214 12.70 18.07 -21.55
C VAL A 214 11.79 16.86 -21.76
N ALA A 215 11.80 16.28 -22.96
CA ALA A 215 11.04 15.08 -23.25
C ALA A 215 11.54 13.87 -22.41
N ALA A 216 12.84 13.71 -22.25
CA ALA A 216 13.41 12.67 -21.37
C ALA A 216 12.96 12.84 -19.91
N ALA A 217 13.01 14.07 -19.39
CA ALA A 217 12.56 14.37 -18.03
C ALA A 217 11.05 14.14 -17.86
N GLY A 218 10.23 14.51 -18.84
CA GLY A 218 8.78 14.27 -18.83
C GLY A 218 8.44 12.78 -18.77
N LEU A 219 9.04 11.97 -19.67
CA LEU A 219 8.84 10.51 -19.68
C LEU A 219 9.33 9.84 -18.40
N ARG A 220 10.46 10.31 -17.84
CA ARG A 220 10.97 9.79 -16.58
C ARG A 220 9.97 10.02 -15.44
N ASN A 221 9.47 11.24 -15.27
CA ASN A 221 8.52 11.56 -14.22
C ASN A 221 7.19 10.80 -14.39
N LEU A 222 6.69 10.68 -15.62
CA LEU A 222 5.52 9.88 -15.92
C LEU A 222 5.75 8.41 -15.54
N GLY A 223 6.89 7.84 -15.89
CA GLY A 223 7.26 6.48 -15.52
C GLY A 223 7.35 6.30 -14.01
N GLU A 224 7.99 7.24 -13.29
CA GLU A 224 8.11 7.18 -11.82
C GLU A 224 6.76 7.29 -11.09
N ILE A 225 5.83 8.11 -11.58
CA ILE A 225 4.52 8.25 -10.96
C ILE A 225 3.63 7.05 -11.29
N ARG A 226 3.64 6.55 -12.53
CA ARG A 226 2.98 5.28 -12.86
C ARG A 226 3.54 4.13 -12.03
N ALA A 227 4.86 4.11 -11.80
CA ALA A 227 5.48 3.14 -10.90
C ALA A 227 5.00 3.26 -9.45
N ALA A 228 4.74 4.46 -8.98
CA ALA A 228 4.25 4.70 -7.62
C ALA A 228 2.78 4.31 -7.44
N ILE A 229 1.97 4.42 -8.49
CA ILE A 229 0.55 4.03 -8.52
C ILE A 229 0.41 2.55 -8.90
N GLY A 230 1.21 2.10 -9.88
CA GLY A 230 1.13 0.78 -10.48
C GLY A 230 1.50 -0.36 -9.53
N ASN A 231 0.78 -1.45 -9.69
CA ASN A 231 0.97 -2.69 -8.97
C ASN A 231 1.92 -3.59 -9.76
N PHE A 232 3.23 -3.49 -9.55
CA PHE A 232 4.23 -4.33 -10.24
C PHE A 232 4.12 -5.84 -9.95
N GLY A 233 2.95 -6.29 -9.51
CA GLY A 233 2.72 -7.65 -9.05
C GLY A 233 2.20 -8.65 -10.06
N ASN A 234 1.86 -8.28 -11.28
CA ASN A 234 1.02 -9.10 -12.17
C ASN A 234 1.63 -9.51 -13.52
N SER A 235 2.92 -9.73 -13.64
CA SER A 235 3.42 -10.47 -14.79
C SER A 235 3.42 -11.97 -14.50
N SER A 236 2.27 -12.63 -14.64
CA SER A 236 2.29 -14.06 -14.91
C SER A 236 2.72 -14.24 -16.36
N HIS A 237 4.00 -14.45 -16.59
CA HIS A 237 4.44 -14.99 -17.87
C HIS A 237 3.77 -16.34 -18.04
N SER A 238 2.87 -16.43 -19.01
CA SER A 238 2.42 -17.72 -19.52
C SER A 238 3.64 -18.50 -19.97
N ASP A 239 3.87 -19.66 -19.36
CA ASP A 239 4.89 -20.62 -19.73
C ASP A 239 4.80 -20.94 -21.24
N ASN A 240 5.58 -20.24 -22.04
CA ASN A 240 5.92 -20.66 -23.38
C ASN A 240 7.43 -20.90 -23.44
N PRO A 241 7.90 -22.15 -23.33
CA PRO A 241 9.33 -22.46 -23.19
C PRO A 241 10.16 -22.27 -24.46
N ASN A 242 9.70 -21.55 -25.48
CA ASN A 242 10.35 -21.44 -26.79
C ASN A 242 10.76 -20.04 -27.24
N HIS A 243 11.09 -19.13 -26.31
CA HIS A 243 11.79 -17.91 -26.68
C HIS A 243 13.17 -17.83 -26.02
N SER A 244 14.13 -18.60 -26.57
CA SER A 244 15.55 -18.29 -26.40
C SER A 244 15.85 -17.02 -27.22
N SER A 245 16.00 -15.90 -26.55
CA SER A 245 16.46 -14.65 -27.16
C SER A 245 17.94 -14.77 -27.53
N ASN A 246 18.18 -15.02 -28.80
CA ASN A 246 19.48 -14.89 -29.40
C ASN A 246 19.70 -13.40 -29.76
N PRO A 247 20.74 -12.71 -29.28
CA PRO A 247 20.89 -11.26 -29.46
C PRO A 247 21.44 -10.84 -30.83
N ASN A 248 21.47 -11.72 -31.82
CA ASN A 248 22.02 -11.44 -33.17
C ASN A 248 21.00 -11.68 -34.27
N ASN A 249 19.95 -10.89 -34.35
CA ASN A 249 19.19 -10.77 -35.61
C ASN A 249 18.81 -9.32 -35.87
N SER A 250 19.66 -8.68 -36.69
CA SER A 250 19.33 -7.46 -37.41
C SER A 250 18.22 -7.74 -38.40
N ARG A 251 17.03 -7.17 -38.23
CA ARG A 251 15.93 -7.19 -39.22
C ARG A 251 16.06 -6.02 -40.17
N ASP A 252 16.13 -6.37 -41.44
CA ASP A 252 16.08 -5.53 -42.62
C ASP A 252 14.69 -4.82 -42.72
N PRO A 253 14.63 -3.51 -43.00
CA PRO A 253 13.37 -2.75 -42.99
C PRO A 253 12.60 -2.71 -44.31
N ASN A 254 12.77 -3.63 -45.23
CA ASN A 254 12.05 -3.63 -46.50
C ASN A 254 11.29 -4.93 -46.76
N ASN A 255 10.08 -5.01 -46.24
CA ASN A 255 9.00 -5.76 -46.93
C ASN A 255 7.60 -5.30 -46.47
N SER A 256 7.03 -4.39 -47.24
CA SER A 256 5.63 -3.99 -47.14
C SER A 256 4.84 -4.77 -48.19
N THR A 257 3.85 -5.58 -47.79
CA THR A 257 2.58 -5.75 -48.54
C THR A 257 1.58 -6.56 -47.71
N GLY A 258 0.40 -6.03 -47.57
CA GLY A 258 -0.85 -6.80 -47.63
C GLY A 258 -1.75 -6.82 -46.39
N SER A 259 -2.64 -5.86 -46.37
CA SER A 259 -4.11 -5.95 -46.14
C SER A 259 -4.68 -6.24 -44.75
N ASP A 260 -5.39 -5.24 -44.30
CA ASP A 260 -6.71 -5.23 -43.63
C ASP A 260 -7.00 -6.18 -42.45
N ASN A 261 -7.15 -5.59 -41.26
CA ASN A 261 -8.50 -5.46 -40.70
C ASN A 261 -8.50 -4.64 -39.41
N SER A 262 -9.46 -3.73 -39.35
CA SER A 262 -9.88 -2.96 -38.22
C SER A 262 -9.98 -3.79 -36.93
N SER A 263 -9.09 -3.58 -35.98
CA SER A 263 -9.26 -4.03 -34.59
C SER A 263 -9.53 -2.83 -33.71
N ASN A 264 -10.68 -2.88 -33.11
CA ASN A 264 -11.20 -1.99 -32.08
C ASN A 264 -10.21 -1.91 -30.89
N PRO A 265 -9.77 -0.72 -30.44
CA PRO A 265 -8.73 -0.60 -29.40
C PRO A 265 -9.24 -0.77 -27.96
N ASN A 266 -10.43 -1.28 -27.74
CA ASN A 266 -11.06 -1.37 -26.42
C ASN A 266 -11.23 -2.81 -25.90
N ASN A 267 -10.22 -3.64 -25.93
CA ASN A 267 -10.22 -4.89 -25.14
C ASN A 267 -8.79 -5.41 -24.96
N SER A 268 -8.09 -4.89 -23.96
CA SER A 268 -6.92 -5.55 -23.37
C SER A 268 -6.97 -5.31 -21.86
N SER A 269 -6.91 -6.40 -21.10
CA SER A 269 -6.83 -6.43 -19.66
C SER A 269 -5.65 -5.60 -19.14
N ASP A 270 -5.91 -4.53 -18.39
CA ASP A 270 -4.95 -3.48 -18.06
C ASP A 270 -3.85 -3.87 -17.07
N SER A 271 -3.92 -5.02 -16.40
CA SER A 271 -3.02 -5.34 -15.29
C SER A 271 -1.65 -5.94 -15.65
N ASP A 272 -1.51 -6.59 -16.81
CA ASP A 272 -0.21 -7.14 -17.25
C ASP A 272 0.70 -6.08 -17.90
N ASN A 273 0.22 -4.86 -17.99
CA ASN A 273 0.80 -3.81 -18.82
C ASN A 273 1.63 -2.77 -18.04
N ASP A 274 1.49 -2.68 -16.69
CA ASP A 274 2.04 -1.53 -15.95
C ASP A 274 3.56 -1.56 -15.85
N PHE A 275 4.18 -2.66 -15.46
CA PHE A 275 5.65 -2.73 -15.40
C PHE A 275 6.28 -2.57 -16.79
N ILE A 276 5.75 -3.30 -17.78
CA ILE A 276 6.22 -3.22 -19.17
C ILE A 276 6.05 -1.80 -19.73
N THR A 277 4.94 -1.15 -19.40
CA THR A 277 4.66 0.23 -19.81
C THR A 277 5.64 1.21 -19.16
N VAL A 278 5.85 1.11 -17.84
CA VAL A 278 6.79 1.95 -17.10
C VAL A 278 8.22 1.71 -17.56
N GLU A 279 8.63 0.47 -17.73
CA GLU A 279 9.95 0.11 -18.27
C GLU A 279 10.15 0.70 -19.66
N ARG A 280 9.15 0.63 -20.54
CA ARG A 280 9.19 1.23 -21.88
C ARG A 280 9.38 2.74 -21.82
N LEU A 281 8.61 3.45 -20.97
CA LEU A 281 8.71 4.90 -20.81
C LEU A 281 10.10 5.32 -20.32
N LEU A 282 10.65 4.61 -19.32
CA LEU A 282 11.97 4.91 -18.78
C LEU A 282 13.10 4.55 -19.77
N ASN A 283 12.97 3.50 -20.57
CA ASN A 283 13.92 3.18 -21.64
C ASN A 283 13.85 4.21 -22.79
N GLN A 284 12.68 4.73 -23.11
CA GLN A 284 12.53 5.86 -24.03
C GLN A 284 13.19 7.13 -23.48
N SER A 285 12.95 7.43 -22.18
CA SER A 285 13.64 8.53 -21.49
C SER A 285 15.16 8.38 -21.58
N LEU A 286 15.70 7.20 -21.28
CA LEU A 286 17.14 6.93 -21.38
C LEU A 286 17.67 7.11 -22.81
N THR A 287 16.88 6.69 -23.80
CA THR A 287 17.27 6.84 -25.22
C THR A 287 17.36 8.31 -25.62
N LEU A 288 16.37 9.13 -25.25
CA LEU A 288 16.37 10.57 -25.49
C LEU A 288 17.49 11.27 -24.70
N ALA A 289 17.70 10.88 -23.45
CA ALA A 289 18.80 11.39 -22.63
C ALA A 289 20.17 11.14 -23.28
N LYS A 290 20.39 9.96 -23.88
CA LYS A 290 21.62 9.65 -24.64
C LYS A 290 21.79 10.54 -25.87
N GLN A 291 20.69 10.94 -26.52
CA GLN A 291 20.77 11.88 -27.66
C GLN A 291 21.22 13.27 -27.23
N THR A 292 20.94 13.70 -26.02
CA THR A 292 21.42 15.00 -25.51
C THR A 292 22.91 15.00 -25.20
N GLY A 293 23.51 13.84 -24.97
CA GLY A 293 24.89 13.70 -24.46
C GLY A 293 25.03 14.17 -23.00
N SER A 294 23.92 14.48 -22.30
CA SER A 294 23.92 14.95 -20.92
C SER A 294 24.13 13.80 -19.94
N SER A 295 25.27 13.79 -19.26
CA SER A 295 25.57 12.80 -18.23
C SER A 295 24.53 12.85 -17.09
N LEU A 296 23.97 14.03 -16.79
CA LEU A 296 22.92 14.22 -15.80
C LEU A 296 21.63 13.46 -16.19
N GLU A 297 21.08 13.74 -17.37
CA GLU A 297 19.83 13.10 -17.83
C GLU A 297 19.99 11.59 -17.99
N ILE A 298 21.13 11.12 -18.48
CA ILE A 298 21.42 9.70 -18.65
C ILE A 298 21.47 9.02 -17.28
N SER A 299 22.17 9.61 -16.30
CA SER A 299 22.29 9.03 -14.96
C SER A 299 20.96 9.03 -14.21
N GLN A 300 20.12 10.05 -14.36
CA GLN A 300 18.79 10.10 -13.77
C GLN A 300 17.87 9.02 -14.36
N SER A 301 17.85 8.84 -15.68
CA SER A 301 17.05 7.79 -16.32
C SER A 301 17.53 6.38 -15.90
N GLN A 302 18.83 6.19 -15.72
CA GLN A 302 19.39 4.95 -15.18
C GLN A 302 18.95 4.72 -13.73
N LEU A 303 18.98 5.75 -12.89
CA LEU A 303 18.55 5.67 -11.51
C LEU A 303 17.08 5.25 -11.40
N SER A 304 16.21 5.84 -12.23
CA SER A 304 14.78 5.50 -12.27
C SER A 304 14.54 4.06 -12.71
N LEU A 305 15.29 3.56 -13.72
CA LEU A 305 15.26 2.15 -14.10
C LEU A 305 15.68 1.23 -12.94
N GLY A 306 16.74 1.60 -12.22
CA GLY A 306 17.15 0.85 -11.02
C GLY A 306 16.04 0.73 -9.99
N ARG A 307 15.30 1.83 -9.75
CA ARG A 307 14.18 1.88 -8.79
C ARG A 307 13.04 0.97 -9.18
N ILE A 308 12.63 0.94 -10.45
CA ILE A 308 11.52 0.07 -10.86
C ILE A 308 11.89 -1.41 -10.81
N TYR A 309 13.10 -1.79 -11.18
CA TYR A 309 13.57 -3.17 -11.04
C TYR A 309 13.67 -3.58 -9.57
N HIS A 310 14.10 -2.68 -8.70
CA HIS A 310 14.11 -2.90 -7.25
C HIS A 310 12.69 -3.08 -6.69
N ALA A 311 11.73 -2.24 -7.09
CA ALA A 311 10.33 -2.35 -6.68
C ALA A 311 9.70 -3.66 -7.18
N GLN A 312 9.97 -4.05 -8.43
CA GLN A 312 9.50 -5.32 -9.00
C GLN A 312 10.10 -6.51 -8.26
N TRP A 313 11.40 -6.43 -7.92
CA TRP A 313 12.05 -7.46 -7.14
C TRP A 313 11.37 -7.65 -5.77
N ARG A 314 11.12 -6.59 -5.00
CA ARG A 314 10.42 -6.65 -3.71
C ARG A 314 9.08 -7.36 -3.86
N SER A 315 8.28 -6.96 -4.84
CA SER A 315 6.97 -7.54 -5.11
C SER A 315 7.04 -9.02 -5.52
N SER A 316 8.08 -9.45 -6.24
CA SER A 316 8.27 -10.84 -6.69
C SER A 316 8.82 -11.75 -5.58
N ASN A 317 9.68 -11.21 -4.71
CA ASN A 317 10.27 -11.94 -3.59
C ASN A 317 9.21 -12.36 -2.56
N GLU A 318 8.24 -11.50 -2.29
CA GLU A 318 7.10 -11.82 -1.42
C GLU A 318 6.29 -13.05 -1.92
N ARG A 319 6.40 -13.40 -3.20
CA ARG A 319 5.69 -14.52 -3.84
C ARG A 319 6.50 -15.79 -4.01
N GLY A 320 7.83 -15.75 -3.77
CA GLY A 320 8.71 -16.91 -3.92
C GLY A 320 8.89 -17.38 -5.37
N SER A 321 8.79 -16.48 -6.37
CA SER A 321 9.00 -16.79 -7.78
C SER A 321 10.49 -16.89 -8.13
N GLY A 322 10.88 -17.84 -9.01
CA GLY A 322 12.29 -18.12 -9.33
C GLY A 322 13.05 -17.04 -10.12
N GLU A 323 12.39 -15.96 -10.57
CA GLU A 323 13.00 -14.87 -11.36
C GLU A 323 13.61 -13.74 -10.51
N VAL A 324 13.60 -13.89 -9.21
CA VAL A 324 13.96 -12.86 -8.23
C VAL A 324 15.42 -12.41 -8.37
N GLN A 325 16.33 -13.33 -8.72
CA GLN A 325 17.77 -13.04 -8.79
C GLN A 325 18.14 -12.10 -9.95
N ASP A 326 17.49 -12.22 -11.09
CA ASP A 326 17.77 -11.37 -12.25
C ASP A 326 17.32 -9.94 -12.02
N LEU A 327 16.17 -9.71 -11.38
CA LEU A 327 15.67 -8.38 -11.04
C LEU A 327 16.61 -7.63 -10.08
N PHE A 328 17.16 -8.33 -9.09
CA PHE A 328 18.20 -7.78 -8.20
C PHE A 328 19.43 -7.33 -9.01
N LEU A 329 19.91 -8.17 -9.91
CA LEU A 329 21.09 -7.87 -10.72
C LEU A 329 20.84 -6.69 -11.67
N PHE A 330 19.63 -6.58 -12.24
CA PHE A 330 19.25 -5.44 -13.09
C PHE A 330 19.17 -4.16 -12.27
N ALA A 331 18.51 -4.15 -11.11
CA ALA A 331 18.45 -2.98 -10.24
C ALA A 331 19.86 -2.50 -9.87
N ARG A 332 20.69 -3.40 -9.39
CA ARG A 332 22.09 -3.13 -9.03
C ARG A 332 22.90 -2.56 -10.19
N LYS A 333 22.78 -3.15 -11.38
CA LYS A 333 23.49 -2.68 -12.58
C LYS A 333 23.10 -1.23 -12.89
N HIS A 334 21.81 -0.92 -12.90
CA HIS A 334 21.33 0.42 -13.21
C HIS A 334 21.78 1.45 -12.17
N TYR A 335 21.78 1.13 -10.88
CA TYR A 335 22.30 1.99 -9.82
C TYR A 335 23.81 2.26 -10.00
N ARG A 336 24.61 1.24 -10.30
CA ARG A 336 26.05 1.40 -10.55
C ARG A 336 26.36 2.19 -11.81
N ASP A 337 25.63 1.95 -12.89
CA ASP A 337 25.77 2.71 -14.13
C ASP A 337 25.40 4.18 -13.90
N ALA A 338 24.31 4.46 -13.15
CA ALA A 338 23.93 5.82 -12.77
C ALA A 338 25.04 6.51 -11.95
N ALA A 339 25.55 5.87 -10.90
CA ALA A 339 26.61 6.41 -10.06
C ALA A 339 27.92 6.70 -10.81
N LYS A 340 28.27 5.82 -11.77
CA LYS A 340 29.44 5.98 -12.61
C LYS A 340 29.30 7.14 -13.59
N ILE A 341 28.16 7.25 -14.26
CA ILE A 341 27.89 8.31 -15.24
C ILE A 341 27.76 9.67 -14.53
N ALA A 342 27.21 9.68 -13.31
CA ALA A 342 27.03 10.88 -12.47
C ALA A 342 28.33 11.35 -11.79
N ALA A 343 29.53 11.03 -12.30
CA ALA A 343 30.79 11.43 -11.64
C ALA A 343 30.93 12.96 -11.46
N ALA A 344 30.37 13.75 -12.38
CA ALA A 344 30.32 15.22 -12.31
C ALA A 344 29.04 15.77 -11.63
N HIS A 345 28.15 14.89 -11.16
CA HIS A 345 26.86 15.25 -10.55
C HIS A 345 26.74 14.57 -9.17
N PRO A 346 27.36 15.12 -8.11
CA PRO A 346 27.51 14.46 -6.81
C PRO A 346 26.18 14.02 -6.20
N SER A 347 25.11 14.81 -6.41
CA SER A 347 23.75 14.49 -5.91
C SER A 347 23.21 13.18 -6.48
N VAL A 348 23.19 13.03 -7.81
CA VAL A 348 22.71 11.80 -8.46
C VAL A 348 23.60 10.61 -8.11
N ARG A 349 24.92 10.86 -7.98
CA ARG A 349 25.86 9.83 -7.60
C ARG A 349 25.58 9.29 -6.21
N VAL A 350 25.40 10.17 -5.21
CA VAL A 350 25.07 9.78 -3.83
C VAL A 350 23.75 9.02 -3.80
N GLU A 351 22.73 9.55 -4.45
CA GLU A 351 21.42 8.93 -4.50
C GLU A 351 21.46 7.52 -5.12
N SER A 352 22.21 7.35 -6.19
CA SER A 352 22.41 6.03 -6.83
C SER A 352 23.10 5.04 -5.89
N LEU A 353 24.13 5.49 -5.17
CA LEU A 353 24.85 4.67 -4.19
C LEU A 353 23.99 4.32 -2.97
N LEU A 354 23.19 5.26 -2.48
CA LEU A 354 22.26 5.01 -1.37
C LEU A 354 21.14 4.04 -1.76
N ASN A 355 20.63 4.12 -3.00
CA ASN A 355 19.67 3.14 -3.51
C ASN A 355 20.29 1.75 -3.70
N GLU A 356 21.55 1.66 -4.11
CA GLU A 356 22.27 0.39 -4.13
C GLU A 356 22.47 -0.16 -2.70
N LEU A 357 22.80 0.69 -1.72
CA LEU A 357 22.91 0.29 -0.32
C LEU A 357 21.56 -0.21 0.24
N GLN A 358 20.45 0.47 -0.09
CA GLN A 358 19.10 0.04 0.26
C GLN A 358 18.79 -1.35 -0.32
N LEU A 359 19.14 -1.58 -1.59
CA LEU A 359 18.95 -2.88 -2.23
C LEU A 359 19.67 -4.00 -1.46
N TYR A 360 20.86 -3.74 -0.92
CA TYR A 360 21.57 -4.69 -0.06
C TYR A 360 20.97 -4.82 1.34
N THR A 361 20.33 -3.78 1.85
CA THR A 361 19.67 -3.82 3.16
C THR A 361 18.39 -4.65 3.08
N ASP A 362 17.64 -4.52 2.00
CA ASP A 362 16.45 -5.31 1.73
C ASP A 362 16.77 -6.80 1.45
N HIS A 363 18.05 -7.11 1.16
CA HIS A 363 18.55 -8.43 0.82
C HIS A 363 19.71 -8.84 1.74
N PRO A 364 19.45 -9.34 2.95
CA PRO A 364 20.51 -9.68 3.92
C PRO A 364 21.49 -10.76 3.44
N GLU A 365 21.10 -11.58 2.46
CA GLU A 365 21.96 -12.59 1.82
C GLU A 365 23.05 -11.99 0.91
N PHE A 366 22.83 -10.75 0.39
CA PHE A 366 23.83 -10.03 -0.38
C PHE A 366 24.44 -8.93 0.50
N LYS A 367 25.74 -8.99 0.72
CA LYS A 367 26.45 -8.00 1.54
C LYS A 367 27.07 -6.91 0.68
N SER A 368 26.86 -5.64 1.07
CA SER A 368 27.68 -4.54 0.55
C SER A 368 29.12 -4.71 0.99
N SER A 369 30.07 -4.33 0.14
CA SER A 369 31.49 -4.36 0.50
C SER A 369 31.86 -3.15 1.40
N PRO A 370 32.90 -3.25 2.24
CA PRO A 370 33.44 -2.08 2.98
C PRO A 370 33.85 -0.94 2.05
N GLU A 371 34.24 -1.26 0.82
CA GLU A 371 34.57 -0.29 -0.22
C GLU A 371 33.36 0.52 -0.66
N ASP A 372 32.18 -0.10 -0.81
CA ASP A 372 30.94 0.59 -1.17
C ASP A 372 30.59 1.63 -0.09
N ILE A 373 30.69 1.27 1.19
CA ILE A 373 30.46 2.19 2.33
C ILE A 373 31.43 3.38 2.27
N LYS A 374 32.74 3.15 2.14
CA LYS A 374 33.75 4.22 2.03
C LYS A 374 33.50 5.14 0.83
N GLN A 375 33.04 4.58 -0.28
CA GLN A 375 32.69 5.38 -1.45
C GLN A 375 31.51 6.31 -1.20
N ILE A 376 30.48 5.84 -0.45
CA ILE A 376 29.35 6.68 -0.04
C ILE A 376 29.84 7.79 0.89
N GLU A 377 30.62 7.47 1.93
CA GLU A 377 31.17 8.43 2.89
C GLU A 377 32.00 9.53 2.18
N ALA A 378 32.88 9.12 1.28
CA ALA A 378 33.68 10.07 0.51
C ALA A 378 32.83 10.98 -0.38
N THR A 379 31.77 10.43 -0.97
CA THR A 379 30.85 11.21 -1.82
C THR A 379 30.00 12.16 -1.00
N LEU A 380 29.49 11.73 0.17
CA LEU A 380 28.75 12.57 1.13
C LEU A 380 29.60 13.74 1.65
N THR A 381 30.86 13.49 1.94
CA THR A 381 31.81 14.53 2.40
C THR A 381 32.06 15.58 1.31
N GLY A 382 32.02 15.17 0.04
CA GLY A 382 32.22 16.07 -1.11
C GLY A 382 30.96 16.82 -1.55
N LEU A 383 29.81 16.60 -0.91
CA LEU A 383 28.59 17.34 -1.22
C LEU A 383 28.69 18.79 -0.73
N PRO A 384 28.09 19.75 -1.46
CA PRO A 384 27.89 21.09 -0.97
C PRO A 384 27.15 21.09 0.38
N ASP A 385 27.43 22.10 1.21
CA ASP A 385 26.77 22.27 2.48
C ASP A 385 25.36 22.83 2.28
N ASN A 386 24.40 21.92 2.04
CA ASN A 386 23.01 22.22 1.75
C ASN A 386 22.07 21.14 2.34
N ARG A 387 20.78 21.36 2.23
CA ARG A 387 19.76 20.42 2.74
C ARG A 387 19.90 19.01 2.17
N PHE A 388 20.19 18.90 0.88
CA PHE A 388 20.40 17.61 0.21
C PHE A 388 21.50 16.77 0.88
N ARG A 389 22.58 17.41 1.35
CA ARG A 389 23.64 16.73 2.11
C ARG A 389 23.09 16.16 3.41
N PHE A 390 22.30 16.92 4.17
CA PHE A 390 21.69 16.44 5.41
C PHE A 390 20.78 15.26 5.19
N ASP A 391 19.86 15.37 4.23
CA ASP A 391 18.94 14.29 3.90
C ASP A 391 19.69 13.02 3.46
N SER A 392 20.75 13.17 2.67
CA SER A 392 21.61 12.05 2.25
C SER A 392 22.37 11.43 3.43
N GLN A 393 22.83 12.24 4.37
CA GLN A 393 23.52 11.76 5.58
C GLN A 393 22.56 11.04 6.52
N LEU A 394 21.34 11.57 6.70
CA LEU A 394 20.29 10.93 7.48
C LEU A 394 19.89 9.58 6.88
N LYS A 395 19.67 9.53 5.56
CA LYS A 395 19.36 8.26 4.87
C LYS A 395 20.49 7.25 4.98
N PHE A 396 21.73 7.68 4.85
CA PHE A 396 22.89 6.81 5.02
C PHE A 396 22.98 6.25 6.45
N ALA A 397 22.77 7.08 7.46
CA ALA A 397 22.73 6.64 8.86
C ALA A 397 21.59 5.67 9.12
N GLU A 398 20.38 5.94 8.58
CA GLU A 398 19.23 5.07 8.69
C GLU A 398 19.52 3.66 8.14
N LEU A 399 20.06 3.57 6.90
CA LEU A 399 20.40 2.31 6.25
C LEU A 399 21.45 1.49 7.02
N ARG A 400 22.39 2.19 7.66
CA ARG A 400 23.37 1.54 8.53
C ARG A 400 22.76 1.05 9.83
N LEU A 401 21.81 1.78 10.42
CA LEU A 401 21.08 1.39 11.64
C LEU A 401 20.15 0.18 11.40
N GLU A 402 19.58 0.02 10.22
CA GLU A 402 18.74 -1.13 9.88
C GLU A 402 19.51 -2.46 9.94
N ARG A 403 20.84 -2.41 9.83
CA ARG A 403 21.75 -3.56 10.00
C ARG A 403 22.03 -3.90 11.46
N GLN A 404 21.51 -3.14 12.39
CA GLN A 404 21.66 -3.32 13.84
C GLN A 404 23.13 -3.53 14.27
N PRO A 405 24.04 -2.56 14.03
CA PRO A 405 25.43 -2.68 14.42
C PRO A 405 25.53 -2.84 15.94
N SER A 406 26.44 -3.72 16.39
CA SER A 406 26.73 -3.86 17.83
C SER A 406 27.23 -2.53 18.39
N LYS A 407 26.85 -2.19 19.64
CA LYS A 407 27.31 -1.01 20.36
C LYS A 407 28.85 -0.92 20.39
N ASP A 408 29.54 -2.03 20.50
CA ASP A 408 31.01 -2.11 20.58
C ASP A 408 31.67 -2.03 19.19
N ALA A 409 30.90 -1.98 18.11
CA ALA A 409 31.45 -1.86 16.78
C ALA A 409 31.83 -0.40 16.46
N PRO A 410 32.99 -0.15 15.84
CA PRO A 410 33.39 1.20 15.41
C PRO A 410 32.36 1.88 14.51
N GLU A 411 31.56 1.09 13.81
CA GLU A 411 30.47 1.55 12.95
C GLU A 411 29.38 2.28 13.73
N TYR A 412 29.06 1.82 14.94
CA TYR A 412 28.05 2.46 15.79
C TYR A 412 28.47 3.88 16.17
N GLU A 413 29.71 4.06 16.62
CA GLU A 413 30.23 5.39 16.97
C GLU A 413 30.25 6.34 15.77
N GLN A 414 30.59 5.83 14.58
CA GLN A 414 30.57 6.63 13.35
C GLN A 414 29.16 7.12 13.01
N ILE A 415 28.13 6.27 13.20
CA ILE A 415 26.73 6.65 12.95
C ILE A 415 26.29 7.73 13.95
N ILE A 416 26.58 7.56 15.24
CA ILE A 416 26.27 8.56 16.28
C ILE A 416 26.95 9.89 15.99
N MET A 417 28.23 9.87 15.60
CA MET A 417 28.97 11.08 15.25
C MET A 417 28.38 11.79 14.04
N LEU A 418 28.01 11.03 13.01
CA LEU A 418 27.34 11.55 11.81
C LEU A 418 26.01 12.22 12.15
N LEU A 419 25.16 11.55 12.93
CA LEU A 419 23.84 12.04 13.31
C LEU A 419 23.92 13.29 14.17
N ASN A 420 24.81 13.33 15.18
CA ASN A 420 25.05 14.53 15.99
C ASN A 420 25.50 15.70 15.11
N GLY A 421 26.39 15.46 14.15
CA GLY A 421 26.83 16.50 13.22
C GLY A 421 25.69 17.06 12.36
N VAL A 422 24.73 16.23 11.94
CA VAL A 422 23.54 16.68 11.20
C VAL A 422 22.59 17.45 12.10
N VAL A 423 22.33 16.96 13.33
CA VAL A 423 21.46 17.63 14.31
C VAL A 423 22.00 19.02 14.65
N ASP A 424 23.30 19.14 14.97
CA ASP A 424 23.95 20.43 15.31
C ASP A 424 23.82 21.43 14.16
N GLN A 425 24.03 20.99 12.90
CA GLN A 425 23.96 21.88 11.76
C GLN A 425 22.50 22.26 11.43
N ALA A 426 21.54 21.34 11.56
CA ALA A 426 20.12 21.64 11.38
C ALA A 426 19.63 22.65 12.43
N GLN A 427 20.04 22.48 13.70
CA GLN A 427 19.73 23.38 14.78
C GLN A 427 20.29 24.79 14.54
N GLN A 428 21.54 24.90 14.10
CA GLN A 428 22.17 26.21 13.81
C GLN A 428 21.42 26.96 12.67
N ARG A 429 20.76 26.25 11.77
CA ARG A 429 20.00 26.82 10.66
C ARG A 429 18.52 27.03 10.98
N GLY A 430 18.03 26.52 12.11
CA GLY A 430 16.62 26.55 12.48
C GLY A 430 15.77 25.66 11.57
N ASP A 431 16.34 24.58 11.00
CA ASP A 431 15.62 23.62 10.17
C ASP A 431 15.14 22.47 11.07
N HIS A 432 13.93 22.62 11.61
CA HIS A 432 13.38 21.74 12.63
C HIS A 432 13.13 20.29 12.15
N TYR A 433 12.80 20.08 10.87
CA TYR A 433 12.47 18.73 10.42
C TYR A 433 13.69 17.79 10.32
N PRO A 434 14.81 18.15 9.67
CA PRO A 434 16.04 17.35 9.72
C PRO A 434 16.59 17.19 11.15
N GLU A 435 16.42 18.19 12.01
CA GLU A 435 16.78 18.09 13.41
C GLU A 435 15.95 17.02 14.10
N ALA A 436 14.62 17.06 13.98
CA ALA A 436 13.71 16.07 14.57
C ALA A 436 13.98 14.65 14.03
N TYR A 437 14.17 14.50 12.72
CA TYR A 437 14.46 13.21 12.12
C TYR A 437 15.84 12.66 12.53
N GLY A 438 16.85 13.53 12.63
CA GLY A 438 18.17 13.17 13.14
C GLY A 438 18.11 12.66 14.59
N ARG A 439 17.34 13.36 15.47
CA ARG A 439 17.09 12.94 16.85
C ARG A 439 16.29 11.63 16.95
N TYR A 440 15.30 11.41 16.07
CA TYR A 440 14.60 10.14 15.95
C TYR A 440 15.57 8.99 15.65
N LEU A 441 16.51 9.17 14.73
CA LEU A 441 17.51 8.16 14.39
C LEU A 441 18.52 7.96 15.53
N LEU A 442 18.93 9.03 16.25
CA LEU A 442 19.75 8.93 17.47
C LEU A 442 19.03 8.13 18.54
N SER A 443 17.77 8.43 18.79
CA SER A 443 16.93 7.68 19.71
C SER A 443 16.86 6.19 19.32
N LYS A 444 16.70 5.88 18.02
CA LYS A 444 16.72 4.51 17.50
C LYS A 444 18.06 3.82 17.76
N ALA A 445 19.17 4.53 17.54
CA ALA A 445 20.50 4.02 17.78
C ALA A 445 20.72 3.71 19.27
N TYR A 446 20.43 4.67 20.16
CA TYR A 446 20.54 4.48 21.61
C TYR A 446 19.62 3.38 22.14
N LYS A 447 18.39 3.25 21.61
CA LYS A 447 17.49 2.15 21.95
C LYS A 447 18.12 0.79 21.60
N ASN A 448 18.67 0.65 20.41
CA ASN A 448 19.30 -0.59 19.95
C ASN A 448 20.57 -0.93 20.77
N ALA A 449 21.26 0.09 21.30
CA ALA A 449 22.41 -0.07 22.19
C ALA A 449 22.03 -0.34 23.66
N GLY A 450 20.75 -0.31 24.01
CA GLY A 450 20.26 -0.46 25.38
C GLY A 450 20.43 0.81 26.24
N GLU A 451 20.79 1.95 25.65
CA GLU A 451 20.93 3.24 26.33
C GLU A 451 19.58 3.98 26.44
N LEU A 452 18.63 3.33 27.12
CA LEU A 452 17.22 3.70 27.09
C LEU A 452 16.91 5.12 27.60
N LYS A 453 17.75 5.68 28.47
CA LYS A 453 17.58 7.06 28.97
C LYS A 453 17.91 8.09 27.88
N GLN A 454 19.03 7.90 27.17
CA GLN A 454 19.43 8.76 26.07
C GLN A 454 18.42 8.62 24.92
N ALA A 455 18.00 7.38 24.63
CA ALA A 455 16.98 7.12 23.63
C ALA A 455 15.69 7.90 23.88
N LEU A 456 15.19 7.90 25.11
CA LEU A 456 13.98 8.64 25.48
C LEU A 456 14.20 10.16 25.38
N ALA A 457 15.34 10.67 25.87
CA ALA A 457 15.63 12.08 25.77
C ALA A 457 15.68 12.62 24.35
N GLU A 458 16.34 11.90 23.43
CA GLU A 458 16.36 12.30 22.02
C GLU A 458 14.98 12.20 21.36
N ASN A 459 14.18 11.20 21.73
CA ASN A 459 12.81 11.05 21.26
C ASN A 459 11.91 12.21 21.70
N ASP A 460 12.01 12.61 22.99
CA ASP A 460 11.25 13.72 23.54
C ASP A 460 11.64 15.05 22.87
N MET A 461 12.93 15.31 22.67
CA MET A 461 13.40 16.49 21.95
C MET A 461 12.94 16.51 20.50
N ALA A 462 12.92 15.35 19.82
CA ALA A 462 12.41 15.25 18.46
C ALA A 462 10.91 15.58 18.38
N TRP A 463 10.13 15.10 19.34
CA TRP A 463 8.70 15.37 19.44
C TRP A 463 8.39 16.85 19.64
N GLU A 464 9.15 17.54 20.49
CA GLU A 464 8.98 18.97 20.77
C GLU A 464 9.27 19.87 19.56
N LEU A 465 10.06 19.41 18.60
CA LEU A 465 10.39 20.15 17.37
C LEU A 465 9.27 20.09 16.31
N LEU A 466 8.38 19.11 16.40
CA LEU A 466 7.29 18.95 15.46
C LEU A 466 6.10 19.86 15.82
N PRO A 467 5.26 20.22 14.83
CA PRO A 467 4.01 20.92 15.10
C PRO A 467 3.17 20.17 16.13
N THR A 468 2.55 20.89 17.08
CA THR A 468 1.78 20.27 18.15
C THR A 468 0.60 19.47 17.58
N TYR A 469 0.62 18.17 17.80
CA TYR A 469 -0.51 17.28 17.49
C TYR A 469 -1.55 17.40 18.61
N ILE A 470 -2.78 17.76 18.25
CA ILE A 470 -3.94 17.78 19.15
C ILE A 470 -4.86 16.65 18.68
N PRO A 471 -5.01 15.55 19.45
CA PRO A 471 -5.94 14.48 19.10
C PRO A 471 -7.35 15.04 18.93
N LYS A 472 -8.05 14.69 17.85
CA LYS A 472 -9.47 15.01 17.72
C LYS A 472 -10.20 14.31 18.87
N PRO A 473 -11.14 14.98 19.59
CA PRO A 473 -11.97 14.30 20.54
C PRO A 473 -12.72 13.18 19.81
N GLN A 474 -12.72 11.97 20.35
CA GLN A 474 -13.64 10.93 19.86
C GLN A 474 -15.04 11.53 19.92
N GLU A 475 -15.67 11.67 18.78
CA GLU A 475 -17.06 12.13 18.69
C GLU A 475 -17.91 11.08 19.42
N THR A 476 -18.28 11.39 20.65
CA THR A 476 -19.41 10.71 21.28
C THR A 476 -20.62 11.21 20.52
N GLU A 477 -21.21 10.37 19.70
CA GLU A 477 -22.42 10.67 18.94
C GLU A 477 -23.53 11.14 19.89
N THR A 478 -23.73 12.46 19.89
CA THR A 478 -25.02 13.01 20.32
C THR A 478 -25.90 13.01 19.09
N THR A 479 -27.02 12.28 19.21
CA THR A 479 -28.10 12.20 18.24
C THR A 479 -28.70 13.59 17.99
N GLU A 480 -28.12 14.38 17.12
CA GLU A 480 -28.77 15.53 16.51
C GLU A 480 -28.76 15.33 14.99
N GLU A 481 -29.98 15.42 14.42
CA GLU A 481 -30.22 15.29 12.98
C GLU A 481 -29.32 16.24 12.17
N PRO A 482 -28.73 15.78 11.03
CA PRO A 482 -27.89 16.63 10.21
C PRO A 482 -28.73 17.75 9.58
N GLN A 483 -28.43 19.00 9.95
CA GLN A 483 -28.90 20.16 9.22
C GLN A 483 -28.16 20.24 7.88
N GLU A 484 -28.92 20.45 6.79
CA GLU A 484 -28.39 20.64 5.44
C GLU A 484 -27.27 21.70 5.42
N PRO A 485 -26.13 21.45 4.73
CA PRO A 485 -25.05 22.43 4.64
C PRO A 485 -25.52 23.63 3.82
N GLN A 486 -25.62 24.77 4.46
CA GLN A 486 -25.74 26.04 3.75
C GLN A 486 -24.44 26.31 2.97
N GLU A 487 -24.54 26.63 1.69
CA GLU A 487 -23.44 27.17 0.88
C GLU A 487 -22.79 28.37 1.59
N SER A 488 -21.70 28.12 2.32
CA SER A 488 -20.86 29.19 2.85
C SER A 488 -19.60 29.33 2.00
N THR A 489 -19.51 30.51 1.40
CA THR A 489 -18.36 31.13 0.78
C THR A 489 -17.01 30.72 1.35
N TYR A 490 -16.09 30.37 0.45
CA TYR A 490 -14.66 30.04 0.73
C TYR A 490 -13.87 31.28 1.21
N GLU A 491 -14.28 31.93 2.29
CA GLU A 491 -13.53 33.00 2.94
C GLU A 491 -13.60 32.82 4.47
N GLN A 492 -12.79 31.89 5.00
CA GLN A 492 -12.24 31.91 6.38
C GLN A 492 -11.51 30.60 6.66
N LEU A 493 -10.31 30.42 6.11
CA LEU A 493 -9.36 29.41 6.53
C LEU A 493 -8.17 30.08 7.27
N ASP A 494 -8.49 30.83 8.34
CA ASP A 494 -7.53 31.21 9.36
C ASP A 494 -7.63 30.21 10.53
N GLY A 495 -7.08 29.02 10.33
CA GLY A 495 -7.08 27.97 11.35
C GLY A 495 -6.47 26.69 10.81
N PHE A 496 -5.30 26.80 10.16
CA PHE A 496 -4.57 25.61 9.68
C PHE A 496 -3.94 24.93 10.89
N THR A 497 -4.62 23.91 11.45
CA THR A 497 -3.96 22.94 12.30
C THR A 497 -3.02 22.11 11.42
N PRO A 498 -1.70 22.10 11.67
CA PRO A 498 -0.79 21.24 10.93
C PRO A 498 -1.28 19.78 11.03
N GLN A 499 -1.46 19.12 9.88
CA GLN A 499 -1.79 17.69 9.86
C GLN A 499 -0.58 16.91 10.39
N PRO A 500 -0.80 15.85 11.20
CA PRO A 500 0.28 14.99 11.63
C PRO A 500 0.93 14.33 10.42
N ASP A 501 2.25 14.14 10.47
CA ASP A 501 2.98 13.40 9.46
C ASP A 501 3.44 12.03 9.98
N GLU A 502 4.07 11.26 9.10
CA GLU A 502 4.58 9.93 9.42
C GLU A 502 5.54 9.93 10.62
N LEU A 503 6.36 10.98 10.78
CA LEU A 503 7.32 11.06 11.88
C LEU A 503 6.64 11.16 13.26
N HIS A 504 5.43 11.76 13.32
CA HIS A 504 4.68 11.84 14.56
C HIS A 504 4.32 10.46 15.13
N TYR A 505 3.71 9.56 14.32
CA TYR A 505 3.39 8.23 14.84
C TYR A 505 4.64 7.39 15.09
N GLN A 506 5.68 7.53 14.27
CA GLN A 506 6.95 6.81 14.45
C GLN A 506 7.63 7.17 15.76
N LEU A 507 7.63 8.45 16.15
CA LEU A 507 8.16 8.91 17.43
C LEU A 507 7.38 8.34 18.61
N GLN A 508 6.05 8.37 18.56
CA GLN A 508 5.22 7.81 19.63
C GLN A 508 5.33 6.29 19.71
N TRP A 509 5.37 5.61 18.60
CA TRP A 509 5.64 4.17 18.57
C TRP A 509 7.01 3.84 19.19
N GLN A 510 8.05 4.53 18.78
CA GLN A 510 9.39 4.36 19.33
C GLN A 510 9.45 4.68 20.83
N ARG A 511 8.74 5.74 21.28
CA ARG A 511 8.58 6.07 22.69
C ARG A 511 7.95 4.91 23.46
N GLY A 512 6.87 4.35 22.95
CA GLY A 512 6.21 3.18 23.51
C GLY A 512 7.17 2.00 23.66
N GLN A 513 7.97 1.70 22.63
CA GLN A 513 9.00 0.66 22.68
C GLN A 513 10.06 0.91 23.77
N ILE A 514 10.57 2.14 23.86
CA ILE A 514 11.58 2.50 24.86
C ILE A 514 11.01 2.36 26.28
N LEU A 515 9.81 2.86 26.52
CA LEU A 515 9.15 2.80 27.83
C LEU A 515 8.81 1.36 28.22
N LYS A 516 8.40 0.52 27.26
CA LYS A 516 8.19 -0.91 27.46
C LYS A 516 9.49 -1.62 27.90
N LEU A 517 10.62 -1.31 27.25
CA LEU A 517 11.93 -1.83 27.64
C LEU A 517 12.37 -1.33 29.03
N GLN A 518 11.96 -0.13 29.44
CA GLN A 518 12.16 0.40 30.80
C GLN A 518 11.18 -0.17 31.82
N LYS A 519 10.24 -1.03 31.42
CA LYS A 519 9.12 -1.56 32.21
C LYS A 519 8.17 -0.49 32.74
N ASN A 520 8.12 0.67 32.09
CA ASN A 520 7.15 1.71 32.38
C ASN A 520 5.90 1.51 31.50
N TYR A 521 5.12 0.51 31.81
CA TYR A 521 4.03 0.03 30.98
C TYR A 521 2.88 1.02 30.85
N SER A 522 2.60 1.82 31.87
CA SER A 522 1.54 2.84 31.84
C SER A 522 1.84 3.93 30.80
N GLN A 523 3.03 4.50 30.82
CA GLN A 523 3.40 5.50 29.82
C GLN A 523 3.63 4.88 28.43
N ALA A 524 4.04 3.62 28.37
CA ALA A 524 4.16 2.91 27.11
C ALA A 524 2.79 2.76 26.42
N SER A 525 1.73 2.38 27.17
CA SER A 525 0.38 2.25 26.61
C SER A 525 -0.18 3.57 26.11
N GLU A 526 0.08 4.68 26.81
CA GLU A 526 -0.29 6.03 26.33
C GLU A 526 0.41 6.39 25.00
N ALA A 527 1.70 6.11 24.89
CA ALA A 527 2.47 6.39 23.68
C ALA A 527 1.97 5.53 22.49
N TYR A 528 1.67 4.25 22.70
CA TYR A 528 1.05 3.40 21.66
C TYR A 528 -0.34 3.89 21.26
N ALA A 529 -1.17 4.30 22.22
CA ALA A 529 -2.50 4.83 21.91
C ALA A 529 -2.44 6.09 21.05
N ILE A 530 -1.51 7.01 21.36
CA ILE A 530 -1.27 8.21 20.53
C ILE A 530 -0.79 7.81 19.13
N ALA A 531 0.16 6.89 19.01
CA ALA A 531 0.66 6.42 17.72
C ALA A 531 -0.46 5.84 16.86
N ILE A 532 -1.33 5.00 17.43
CA ILE A 532 -2.48 4.39 16.75
C ILE A 532 -3.50 5.45 16.33
N GLY A 533 -3.82 6.41 17.21
CA GLY A 533 -4.72 7.53 16.88
C GLY A 533 -4.21 8.33 15.67
N ILE A 534 -2.92 8.64 15.62
CA ILE A 534 -2.29 9.32 14.48
C ILE A 534 -2.39 8.45 13.20
N ILE A 535 -2.12 7.15 13.31
CA ILE A 535 -2.22 6.23 12.17
C ILE A 535 -3.66 6.19 11.62
N GLU A 536 -4.65 6.13 12.49
CA GLU A 536 -6.05 6.12 12.09
C GLU A 536 -6.47 7.42 11.40
N GLU A 537 -6.02 8.57 11.91
CA GLU A 537 -6.27 9.88 11.30
C GLU A 537 -5.59 10.02 9.94
N LEU A 538 -4.29 9.70 9.85
CA LEU A 538 -3.54 9.70 8.58
C LEU A 538 -4.17 8.76 7.54
N ARG A 539 -4.68 7.61 7.99
CA ARG A 539 -5.29 6.62 7.11
C ARG A 539 -6.59 7.12 6.50
N VAL A 540 -7.47 7.75 7.29
CA VAL A 540 -8.73 8.32 6.79
C VAL A 540 -8.45 9.36 5.73
N ASP A 541 -7.53 10.29 5.99
CA ASP A 541 -7.18 11.35 5.05
C ASP A 541 -6.52 10.80 3.78
N LEU A 542 -5.60 9.84 3.91
CA LEU A 542 -4.90 9.25 2.77
C LEU A 542 -5.80 8.38 1.89
N ILE A 543 -6.70 7.61 2.46
CA ILE A 543 -7.64 6.77 1.70
C ILE A 543 -8.76 7.62 1.10
N ALA A 544 -9.26 8.65 1.83
CA ALA A 544 -10.26 9.58 1.30
C ALA A 544 -9.72 10.35 0.09
N LEU A 545 -8.44 10.68 0.09
CA LEU A 545 -7.79 11.46 -0.96
C LEU A 545 -7.27 10.58 -2.09
N ASN A 546 -6.94 9.31 -1.84
CA ASN A 546 -6.40 8.42 -2.86
C ASN A 546 -6.51 6.92 -2.51
N PRO A 547 -7.46 6.20 -3.13
CA PRO A 547 -7.60 4.75 -2.95
C PRO A 547 -6.40 3.92 -3.45
N ASP A 548 -5.44 4.53 -4.17
CA ASP A 548 -4.28 3.82 -4.75
C ASP A 548 -3.01 3.88 -3.88
N VAL A 549 -3.01 4.63 -2.77
CA VAL A 549 -1.88 4.65 -1.83
C VAL A 549 -1.82 3.35 -1.04
N ARG A 550 -0.81 2.56 -1.30
CA ARG A 550 -0.46 1.43 -0.43
C ARG A 550 0.50 1.90 0.66
N PHE A 551 0.00 1.94 1.87
CA PHE A 551 0.89 1.78 3.01
C PHE A 551 1.55 0.40 2.91
N ASN A 552 2.80 0.29 3.26
CA ASN A 552 3.38 -1.00 3.60
C ASN A 552 2.83 -1.42 4.98
N PHE A 553 1.51 -1.69 4.95
CA PHE A 553 0.69 -1.90 6.14
C PHE A 553 1.34 -2.93 7.07
N ARG A 554 1.89 -4.00 6.48
CA ARG A 554 2.46 -5.12 7.22
C ARG A 554 3.77 -4.79 7.92
N GLU A 555 4.61 -3.94 7.31
CA GLU A 555 5.91 -3.60 7.88
C GLU A 555 5.87 -2.38 8.78
N GLU A 556 4.93 -1.47 8.58
CA GLU A 556 4.91 -0.16 9.20
C GLU A 556 3.75 0.04 10.19
N ILE A 557 2.59 -0.54 9.94
CA ILE A 557 1.35 -0.30 10.69
C ILE A 557 1.00 -1.50 11.60
N GLU A 558 0.95 -2.71 11.06
CA GLU A 558 0.62 -3.92 11.80
C GLU A 558 1.46 -4.09 13.07
N PRO A 559 2.79 -3.84 13.08
CA PRO A 559 3.61 -3.96 14.28
C PRO A 559 3.17 -3.07 15.43
N VAL A 560 2.69 -1.85 15.16
CA VAL A 560 2.25 -0.90 16.20
C VAL A 560 1.08 -1.49 16.99
N TYR A 561 0.06 -1.99 16.29
CA TYR A 561 -1.11 -2.63 16.92
C TYR A 561 -0.73 -3.92 17.67
N ARG A 562 0.13 -4.76 17.07
CA ARG A 562 0.57 -6.01 17.70
C ARG A 562 1.39 -5.77 18.96
N GLU A 563 2.32 -4.84 18.93
CA GLU A 563 3.15 -4.50 20.10
C GLU A 563 2.31 -3.88 21.24
N ALA A 564 1.30 -3.08 20.89
CA ALA A 564 0.33 -2.57 21.85
C ALA A 564 -0.52 -3.70 22.45
N ALA A 565 -1.06 -4.61 21.65
CA ALA A 565 -1.84 -5.75 22.12
C ALA A 565 -0.99 -6.69 23.00
N ASP A 566 0.29 -6.92 22.63
CA ASP A 566 1.25 -7.65 23.47
C ASP A 566 1.44 -6.99 24.84
N LEU A 567 1.53 -5.67 24.88
CA LEU A 567 1.65 -4.92 26.14
C LEU A 567 0.41 -5.11 27.03
N TYR A 568 -0.79 -4.96 26.46
CA TYR A 568 -2.03 -5.11 27.23
C TYR A 568 -2.26 -6.54 27.72
N THR A 569 -1.92 -7.57 26.94
CA THR A 569 -2.01 -8.96 27.39
C THR A 569 -1.00 -9.26 28.53
N LYS A 570 0.18 -8.65 28.52
CA LYS A 570 1.17 -8.71 29.64
C LYS A 570 0.64 -8.00 30.87
N LEU A 571 0.08 -6.81 30.74
CA LEU A 571 -0.54 -6.06 31.84
C LEU A 571 -1.70 -6.83 32.47
N ALA A 572 -2.52 -7.52 31.66
CA ALA A 572 -3.60 -8.36 32.13
C ALA A 572 -3.10 -9.50 33.03
N ARG A 573 -2.00 -10.15 32.66
CA ARG A 573 -1.39 -11.23 33.48
C ARG A 573 -0.84 -10.72 34.82
N GLU A 574 -0.31 -9.51 34.82
CA GLU A 574 0.24 -8.89 36.03
C GLU A 574 -0.83 -8.20 36.90
N ALA A 575 -2.05 -8.01 36.39
CA ALA A 575 -3.11 -7.32 37.08
C ALA A 575 -3.58 -8.08 38.35
N PRO A 576 -3.58 -7.42 39.53
CA PRO A 576 -3.89 -8.08 40.80
C PRO A 576 -5.40 -8.37 40.96
N HIS A 577 -6.27 -7.59 40.27
CA HIS A 577 -7.72 -7.71 40.37
C HIS A 577 -8.35 -8.17 39.06
N ALA A 578 -9.39 -8.98 39.15
CA ALA A 578 -10.10 -9.49 37.97
C ALA A 578 -10.67 -8.37 37.08
N LYS A 579 -11.13 -7.26 37.70
CA LYS A 579 -11.66 -6.11 36.96
C LYS A 579 -10.59 -5.44 36.10
N ASP A 580 -9.40 -5.20 36.69
CA ASP A 580 -8.28 -4.58 35.98
C ASP A 580 -7.78 -5.49 34.87
N ARG A 581 -7.70 -6.80 35.14
CA ARG A 581 -7.36 -7.82 34.14
C ARG A 581 -8.31 -7.78 32.95
N ASN A 582 -9.63 -7.83 33.20
CA ASN A 582 -10.63 -7.80 32.15
C ASN A 582 -10.55 -6.50 31.32
N GLN A 583 -10.30 -5.36 31.97
CA GLN A 583 -10.12 -4.10 31.26
C GLN A 583 -8.92 -4.16 30.29
N GLN A 584 -7.77 -4.69 30.72
CA GLN A 584 -6.59 -4.83 29.85
C GLN A 584 -6.85 -5.80 28.68
N LEU A 585 -7.61 -6.88 28.93
CA LEU A 585 -7.96 -7.83 27.85
C LEU A 585 -8.94 -7.20 26.85
N VAL A 586 -9.87 -6.37 27.30
CA VAL A 586 -10.77 -5.61 26.43
C VAL A 586 -9.97 -4.68 25.50
N GLU A 587 -8.96 -3.97 26.05
CA GLU A 587 -8.11 -3.11 25.22
C GLU A 587 -7.31 -3.92 24.19
N ALA A 588 -6.72 -5.06 24.60
CA ALA A 588 -6.01 -5.94 23.67
C ALA A 588 -6.92 -6.44 22.53
N ARG A 589 -8.15 -6.89 22.87
CA ARG A 589 -9.15 -7.32 21.88
C ARG A 589 -9.53 -6.19 20.92
N ASN A 590 -9.80 -4.99 21.45
CA ASN A 590 -10.19 -3.83 20.64
C ASN A 590 -9.08 -3.46 19.65
N LEU A 591 -7.82 -3.51 20.08
CA LEU A 591 -6.67 -3.28 19.18
C LEU A 591 -6.58 -4.30 18.05
N ILE A 592 -6.87 -5.57 18.32
CA ILE A 592 -6.89 -6.61 17.29
C ILE A 592 -8.06 -6.39 16.32
N ASN A 593 -9.22 -6.00 16.81
CA ASN A 593 -10.36 -5.66 15.96
C ASN A 593 -10.05 -4.43 15.08
N SER A 594 -9.44 -3.38 15.66
CA SER A 594 -8.97 -2.21 14.90
C SER A 594 -7.93 -2.57 13.85
N LEU A 595 -6.98 -3.45 14.17
CA LEU A 595 -6.01 -3.98 13.21
C LEU A 595 -6.71 -4.69 12.04
N GLN A 596 -7.69 -5.55 12.30
CA GLN A 596 -8.42 -6.25 11.26
C GLN A 596 -9.25 -5.29 10.39
N LYS A 597 -9.89 -4.30 11.00
CA LYS A 597 -10.56 -3.21 10.28
C LYS A 597 -9.59 -2.47 9.37
N ALA A 598 -8.41 -2.15 9.90
CA ALA A 598 -7.36 -1.48 9.15
C ALA A 598 -6.84 -2.31 7.97
N GLU A 599 -6.65 -3.62 8.15
CA GLU A 599 -6.27 -4.55 7.07
C GLU A 599 -7.32 -4.62 5.96
N LEU A 600 -8.60 -4.69 6.31
CA LEU A 600 -9.71 -4.73 5.36
C LEU A 600 -9.84 -3.42 4.59
N ILE A 601 -9.76 -2.28 5.26
CA ILE A 601 -9.77 -0.95 4.62
C ILE A 601 -8.59 -0.84 3.64
N ASN A 602 -7.40 -1.29 4.05
CA ASN A 602 -6.22 -1.31 3.17
C ASN A 602 -6.41 -2.25 1.96
N PHE A 603 -7.06 -3.40 2.15
CA PHE A 603 -7.38 -4.34 1.07
C PHE A 603 -8.34 -3.73 0.05
N PHE A 604 -9.43 -3.10 0.51
CA PHE A 604 -10.48 -2.55 -0.35
C PHE A 604 -10.20 -1.15 -0.87
N ARG A 605 -9.25 -0.45 -0.28
CA ARG A 605 -8.99 0.96 -0.59
C ARG A 605 -10.27 1.82 -0.51
N ALA A 606 -11.17 1.48 0.40
CA ALA A 606 -12.47 2.11 0.57
C ALA A 606 -12.59 2.65 1.99
N ASN A 607 -12.93 3.94 2.12
CA ASN A 607 -13.10 4.60 3.42
C ASN A 607 -14.34 4.13 4.20
N CYS A 608 -15.34 3.62 3.49
CA CYS A 608 -16.59 3.19 4.08
C CYS A 608 -16.72 1.68 3.96
N ILE A 609 -16.33 0.97 5.00
CA ILE A 609 -16.83 -0.38 5.25
C ILE A 609 -18.04 -0.18 6.13
N ASN A 610 -19.22 -0.57 5.65
CA ASN A 610 -20.44 -0.55 6.46
C ASN A 610 -20.33 -1.60 7.58
N THR A 611 -19.74 -1.22 8.70
CA THR A 611 -19.68 -2.02 9.92
C THR A 611 -20.65 -1.43 10.93
N SER A 612 -21.33 -2.28 11.69
CA SER A 612 -22.05 -1.84 12.88
C SER A 612 -21.07 -1.37 13.96
N ASP A 613 -21.40 -0.35 14.71
CA ASP A 613 -20.59 0.09 15.87
C ASP A 613 -20.74 -0.86 17.06
N THR A 614 -21.68 -1.81 17.00
CA THR A 614 -21.84 -2.86 17.99
C THR A 614 -20.68 -3.83 17.97
N LEU A 615 -20.14 -4.18 19.13
CA LEU A 615 -19.08 -5.17 19.22
C LEU A 615 -19.60 -6.55 18.84
N ILE A 616 -18.81 -7.31 18.08
CA ILE A 616 -19.20 -8.66 17.68
C ILE A 616 -19.48 -9.60 18.87
N ASP A 617 -18.83 -9.35 19.99
CA ASP A 617 -19.00 -10.08 21.25
C ASP A 617 -20.44 -9.96 21.80
N GLU A 618 -21.15 -8.87 21.46
CA GLU A 618 -22.54 -8.64 21.86
C GLU A 618 -23.55 -9.54 21.13
N SER A 619 -23.08 -10.18 20.03
CA SER A 619 -23.88 -11.14 19.24
C SER A 619 -23.78 -12.58 19.73
N LEU A 620 -22.99 -12.85 20.78
CA LEU A 620 -22.81 -14.20 21.30
C LEU A 620 -24.03 -14.66 22.07
N GLU A 621 -24.53 -15.83 21.76
CA GLU A 621 -25.56 -16.54 22.49
C GLU A 621 -24.96 -17.61 23.42
N ALA A 622 -25.80 -18.14 24.32
CA ALA A 622 -25.40 -19.25 25.19
C ALA A 622 -24.92 -20.46 24.36
N GLY A 623 -23.80 -21.05 24.75
CA GLY A 623 -23.15 -22.14 24.01
C GLY A 623 -22.17 -21.70 22.93
N GLN A 624 -21.92 -20.41 22.80
CA GLN A 624 -21.01 -19.85 21.77
C GLN A 624 -19.86 -19.09 22.43
N VAL A 625 -18.69 -19.08 21.80
CA VAL A 625 -17.53 -18.26 22.22
C VAL A 625 -16.78 -17.73 21.01
N LEU A 626 -16.19 -16.53 21.18
CA LEU A 626 -15.19 -15.99 20.25
C LEU A 626 -13.78 -16.35 20.72
N VAL A 627 -12.96 -16.83 19.81
CA VAL A 627 -11.59 -17.26 20.08
C VAL A 627 -10.60 -16.43 19.25
N TYR A 628 -9.72 -15.72 19.95
CA TYR A 628 -8.69 -14.84 19.37
C TYR A 628 -7.28 -15.43 19.62
N PRO A 629 -6.73 -16.24 18.73
CA PRO A 629 -5.33 -16.71 18.84
C PRO A 629 -4.37 -15.63 18.34
N LEU A 630 -3.49 -15.17 19.22
CA LEU A 630 -2.54 -14.07 19.00
C LEU A 630 -1.12 -14.58 19.13
N PHE A 631 -0.39 -14.65 18.01
CA PHE A 631 1.02 -15.03 18.03
C PHE A 631 1.87 -13.79 18.32
N PHE A 632 2.66 -13.85 19.39
CA PHE A 632 3.74 -12.91 19.70
C PHE A 632 5.09 -13.62 19.53
N ASP A 633 6.19 -12.89 19.67
CA ASP A 633 7.54 -13.45 19.43
C ASP A 633 7.93 -14.53 20.45
N ASP A 634 7.46 -14.40 21.69
CA ASP A 634 7.80 -15.24 22.83
C ASP A 634 6.70 -16.25 23.22
N ARG A 635 5.46 -16.05 22.77
CA ARG A 635 4.32 -16.83 23.21
C ARG A 635 3.10 -16.75 22.29
N LEU A 636 2.18 -17.68 22.47
CA LEU A 636 0.81 -17.61 21.98
C LEU A 636 -0.12 -17.17 23.11
N GLU A 637 -0.90 -16.15 22.86
CA GLU A 637 -2.04 -15.76 23.71
C GLU A 637 -3.34 -16.18 23.03
N ILE A 638 -4.24 -16.81 23.76
CA ILE A 638 -5.59 -17.10 23.28
C ILE A 638 -6.56 -16.38 24.18
N LEU A 639 -7.28 -15.41 23.62
CA LEU A 639 -8.37 -14.72 24.31
C LEU A 639 -9.68 -15.41 23.94
N VAL A 640 -10.50 -15.71 24.93
CA VAL A 640 -11.84 -16.29 24.74
C VAL A 640 -12.87 -15.30 25.27
N SER A 641 -13.75 -14.84 24.40
CA SER A 641 -14.86 -13.96 24.80
C SER A 641 -16.14 -14.77 24.96
N HIS A 642 -16.82 -14.53 26.06
CA HIS A 642 -18.04 -15.22 26.47
C HIS A 642 -19.30 -14.34 26.24
N PRO A 643 -20.53 -14.93 26.23
CA PRO A 643 -21.75 -14.18 26.02
C PRO A 643 -22.03 -13.07 27.07
N ASP A 644 -21.45 -13.18 28.27
CA ASP A 644 -21.51 -12.15 29.31
C ASP A 644 -20.44 -11.05 29.13
N GLN A 645 -19.74 -11.04 28.00
CA GLN A 645 -18.62 -10.12 27.64
C GLN A 645 -17.39 -10.27 28.54
N SER A 646 -17.31 -11.33 29.37
CA SER A 646 -16.11 -11.64 30.10
C SER A 646 -15.06 -12.22 29.15
N LEU A 647 -13.78 -11.87 29.41
CA LEU A 647 -12.63 -12.36 28.63
C LEU A 647 -11.76 -13.28 29.49
N GLU A 648 -11.51 -14.47 28.94
CA GLU A 648 -10.56 -15.43 29.50
C GLU A 648 -9.27 -15.40 28.69
N GLN A 649 -8.11 -15.53 29.36
CA GLN A 649 -6.79 -15.49 28.76
C GLN A 649 -6.05 -16.81 29.01
N HIS A 650 -5.59 -17.45 27.94
CA HIS A 650 -4.68 -18.58 27.98
C HIS A 650 -3.35 -18.20 27.33
N SER A 651 -2.27 -18.30 28.09
CA SER A 651 -0.92 -17.94 27.66
C SER A 651 -0.06 -19.21 27.55
N ILE A 652 0.58 -19.39 26.41
CA ILE A 652 1.45 -20.53 26.11
C ILE A 652 2.81 -19.98 25.72
N ASP A 653 3.77 -20.05 26.65
CA ASP A 653 5.16 -19.68 26.41
C ASP A 653 5.84 -20.71 25.52
N TYR A 654 6.52 -20.26 24.45
CA TYR A 654 7.12 -21.17 23.47
C TYR A 654 8.31 -21.94 24.05
N GLU A 655 9.10 -21.33 24.92
CA GLU A 655 10.26 -21.99 25.54
C GLU A 655 9.80 -23.07 26.52
N GLU A 656 8.79 -22.78 27.36
CA GLU A 656 8.21 -23.74 28.29
C GLU A 656 7.49 -24.90 27.59
N ALA A 657 6.84 -24.62 26.46
CA ALA A 657 6.17 -25.62 25.62
C ALA A 657 7.13 -26.41 24.74
N GLY A 658 8.42 -26.06 24.70
CA GLY A 658 9.42 -26.69 23.83
C GLY A 658 9.15 -26.50 22.34
N GLN A 659 8.54 -25.37 22.00
CA GLN A 659 8.16 -24.98 20.63
C GLN A 659 8.80 -23.64 20.24
N ASN A 660 8.70 -23.27 18.98
CA ASN A 660 9.05 -21.94 18.49
C ASN A 660 8.08 -21.51 17.38
N LEU A 661 7.96 -20.22 17.16
CA LEU A 661 7.03 -19.65 16.16
C LEU A 661 7.27 -20.22 14.75
N GLN A 662 8.54 -20.45 14.38
CA GLN A 662 8.88 -21.02 13.06
C GLN A 662 8.35 -22.45 12.90
N GLU A 663 8.38 -23.27 13.94
CA GLU A 663 7.86 -24.64 13.92
C GLU A 663 6.32 -24.63 13.81
N ILE A 664 5.66 -23.71 14.50
CA ILE A 664 4.21 -23.52 14.40
C ILE A 664 3.84 -23.13 12.96
N GLU A 665 4.53 -22.17 12.36
CA GLU A 665 4.31 -21.78 10.96
C GLU A 665 4.58 -22.92 9.98
N GLN A 666 5.59 -23.76 10.26
CA GLN A 666 5.84 -24.97 9.46
C GLN A 666 4.70 -25.97 9.58
N ASN A 667 4.10 -26.17 10.76
CA ASN A 667 2.96 -27.05 10.93
C ASN A 667 1.72 -26.55 10.22
N ILE A 668 1.47 -25.23 10.22
CA ILE A 668 0.42 -24.60 9.41
C ILE A 668 0.65 -24.90 7.92
N THR A 669 1.86 -24.69 7.44
CA THR A 669 2.22 -24.95 6.03
C THR A 669 2.09 -26.44 5.69
N ARG A 670 2.58 -27.33 6.53
CA ARG A 670 2.48 -28.81 6.33
C ARG A 670 1.03 -29.28 6.28
N LEU A 671 0.16 -28.76 7.17
CA LEU A 671 -1.26 -29.10 7.16
C LEU A 671 -1.91 -28.68 5.85
N ARG A 672 -1.70 -27.43 5.44
CA ARG A 672 -2.23 -26.90 4.19
C ARG A 672 -1.73 -27.69 2.97
N ASP A 673 -0.43 -27.95 2.88
CA ASP A 673 0.16 -28.70 1.77
C ASP A 673 -0.34 -30.16 1.73
N ALA A 674 -0.52 -30.79 2.88
CA ALA A 674 -1.06 -32.14 2.97
C ALA A 674 -2.52 -32.20 2.49
N LEU A 675 -3.33 -31.18 2.82
CA LEU A 675 -4.72 -31.08 2.38
C LEU A 675 -4.80 -30.85 0.87
N VAL A 676 -4.02 -29.90 0.32
CA VAL A 676 -4.11 -29.50 -1.09
C VAL A 676 -3.36 -30.46 -2.04
N SER A 677 -2.34 -31.20 -1.58
CA SER A 677 -1.49 -32.05 -2.44
C SER A 677 -2.23 -33.23 -3.11
N LYS A 678 -3.37 -33.66 -2.59
CA LYS A 678 -4.20 -34.69 -3.24
C LYS A 678 -4.74 -34.26 -4.60
N SER A 679 -4.90 -32.96 -4.86
CA SER A 679 -5.37 -32.44 -6.16
C SER A 679 -4.39 -32.74 -7.30
N SER A 680 -3.08 -32.81 -7.03
CA SER A 680 -2.06 -33.12 -8.04
C SER A 680 -1.89 -34.61 -8.29
N ALA A 681 -2.06 -35.45 -7.26
CA ALA A 681 -1.98 -36.91 -7.39
C ALA A 681 -3.21 -37.51 -8.10
N ALA A 682 -4.40 -36.96 -7.88
CA ALA A 682 -5.61 -37.38 -8.55
C ALA A 682 -5.62 -37.10 -10.06
N ARG A 683 -5.00 -35.98 -10.49
CA ARG A 683 -4.86 -35.65 -11.92
C ARG A 683 -3.87 -36.56 -12.67
N SER A 684 -2.86 -37.10 -11.97
CA SER A 684 -1.87 -37.99 -12.59
C SER A 684 -2.30 -39.45 -12.63
N SER A 685 -3.26 -39.89 -11.81
CA SER A 685 -3.73 -41.28 -11.74
C SER A 685 -4.82 -41.64 -12.75
N VAL A 686 -5.57 -40.67 -13.28
CA VAL A 686 -6.57 -40.87 -14.34
C VAL A 686 -5.92 -41.24 -15.69
N SER A 687 -4.63 -41.04 -15.88
CA SER A 687 -3.90 -41.35 -17.11
C SER A 687 -3.19 -42.69 -17.13
N ARG A 688 -3.15 -43.47 -16.04
CA ARG A 688 -2.45 -44.78 -16.03
C ARG A 688 -3.24 -45.85 -15.30
N SER A 689 -3.86 -46.68 -16.08
CA SER A 689 -4.24 -48.10 -15.88
C SER A 689 -4.81 -48.53 -14.49
N GLY A 690 -6.03 -49.06 -14.51
CA GLY A 690 -6.65 -50.09 -13.71
C GLY A 690 -5.87 -50.76 -12.57
N GLY A 691 -5.63 -49.97 -11.49
CA GLY A 691 -5.09 -50.52 -10.21
C GLY A 691 -6.01 -50.06 -9.09
N ASN A 692 -6.37 -50.97 -8.20
CA ASN A 692 -7.29 -50.82 -7.08
C ASN A 692 -7.01 -49.49 -6.31
N SER A 693 -8.01 -48.65 -6.22
CA SER A 693 -8.00 -47.31 -5.60
C SER A 693 -7.95 -47.36 -4.05
N ASN A 694 -7.96 -48.53 -3.43
CA ASN A 694 -8.10 -48.66 -1.98
C ASN A 694 -6.80 -48.45 -1.17
N ASP A 695 -5.61 -48.43 -1.80
CA ASP A 695 -4.33 -48.34 -1.07
C ASP A 695 -3.76 -46.89 -0.92
N VAL A 696 -4.37 -45.89 -1.54
CA VAL A 696 -3.85 -44.50 -1.55
C VAL A 696 -4.46 -43.61 -0.43
N GLN A 697 -5.64 -43.99 0.08
CA GLN A 697 -6.36 -43.20 1.10
C GLN A 697 -5.67 -43.18 2.48
N PRO A 698 -5.18 -44.32 3.03
CA PRO A 698 -4.54 -44.32 4.36
C PRO A 698 -3.27 -43.48 4.43
N LEU A 699 -2.47 -43.44 3.36
CA LEU A 699 -1.21 -42.68 3.28
C LEU A 699 -1.41 -41.18 3.23
N ALA A 700 -2.50 -40.71 2.60
CA ALA A 700 -2.83 -39.28 2.53
C ALA A 700 -3.33 -38.74 3.88
N GLN A 701 -4.16 -39.52 4.59
CA GLN A 701 -4.58 -39.18 5.96
C GLN A 701 -3.42 -39.10 6.94
N LEU A 702 -2.43 -40.04 6.85
CA LEU A 702 -1.23 -40.04 7.69
C LEU A 702 -0.41 -38.74 7.58
N LYS A 703 -0.49 -38.00 6.49
CA LYS A 703 0.19 -36.71 6.34
C LYS A 703 -0.58 -35.54 6.94
N VAL A 704 -1.91 -35.63 7.01
CA VAL A 704 -2.78 -34.58 7.54
C VAL A 704 -2.83 -34.59 9.06
N LEU A 705 -2.97 -35.79 9.66
CA LEU A 705 -3.23 -35.94 11.10
C LEU A 705 -2.13 -35.37 12.02
N PRO A 706 -0.81 -35.59 11.79
CA PRO A 706 0.20 -35.05 12.69
C PRO A 706 0.21 -33.53 12.81
N PRO A 707 0.24 -32.74 11.70
CA PRO A 707 0.19 -31.28 11.83
C PRO A 707 -1.18 -30.79 12.31
N ALA A 708 -2.29 -31.46 11.98
CA ALA A 708 -3.62 -31.14 12.49
C ALA A 708 -3.71 -31.34 14.00
N GLN A 709 -3.10 -32.40 14.54
CA GLN A 709 -3.04 -32.65 15.97
C GLN A 709 -2.12 -31.66 16.69
N ALA A 710 -0.95 -31.36 16.14
CA ALA A 710 -0.05 -30.38 16.74
C ALA A 710 -0.72 -29.01 16.89
N LEU A 711 -1.49 -28.57 15.88
CA LEU A 711 -2.24 -27.32 15.94
C LEU A 711 -3.44 -27.43 16.90
N TYR A 712 -4.11 -28.56 16.98
CA TYR A 712 -5.18 -28.78 17.98
C TYR A 712 -4.63 -28.68 19.40
N ASP A 713 -3.53 -29.36 19.68
CA ASP A 713 -2.89 -29.39 21.01
C ASP A 713 -2.45 -27.99 21.44
N LEU A 714 -2.08 -27.13 20.46
CA LEU A 714 -1.68 -25.75 20.71
C LEU A 714 -2.88 -24.80 20.89
N LEU A 715 -3.88 -24.87 20.00
CA LEU A 715 -4.93 -23.86 19.88
C LEU A 715 -6.20 -24.21 20.66
N ILE A 716 -6.54 -25.47 20.79
CA ILE A 716 -7.83 -25.94 21.30
C ILE A 716 -7.72 -26.66 22.63
N ARG A 717 -6.73 -27.52 22.79
CA ARG A 717 -6.58 -28.32 24.03
C ARG A 717 -6.51 -27.48 25.32
N PRO A 718 -5.85 -26.31 25.34
CA PRO A 718 -5.88 -25.43 26.53
C PRO A 718 -7.27 -24.92 26.90
N LEU A 719 -8.19 -24.86 25.92
CA LEU A 719 -9.54 -24.34 26.08
C LEU A 719 -10.56 -25.43 26.49
N GLU A 720 -10.26 -26.71 26.27
CA GLU A 720 -11.22 -27.83 26.51
C GLU A 720 -11.91 -27.76 27.88
N PRO A 721 -11.22 -27.49 29.00
CA PRO A 721 -11.89 -27.42 30.30
C PRO A 721 -12.97 -26.33 30.35
N THR A 722 -12.70 -25.17 29.78
CA THR A 722 -13.64 -24.04 29.72
C THR A 722 -14.79 -24.35 28.77
N LEU A 723 -14.50 -24.92 27.60
CA LEU A 723 -15.51 -25.26 26.58
C LEU A 723 -16.49 -26.32 27.09
N GLU A 724 -16.00 -27.33 27.82
CA GLU A 724 -16.82 -28.36 28.42
C GLU A 724 -17.66 -27.83 29.59
N ALA A 725 -17.02 -27.04 30.49
CA ALA A 725 -17.71 -26.47 31.66
C ALA A 725 -18.91 -25.56 31.27
N ASN A 726 -18.76 -24.81 30.18
CA ASN A 726 -19.77 -23.87 29.67
C ASN A 726 -20.68 -24.49 28.59
N GLN A 727 -20.57 -25.79 28.33
CA GLN A 727 -21.37 -26.51 27.32
C GLN A 727 -21.33 -25.83 25.93
N ILE A 728 -20.14 -25.38 25.51
CA ILE A 728 -19.95 -24.72 24.22
C ILE A 728 -20.19 -25.72 23.10
N ASP A 729 -20.94 -25.31 22.08
CA ASP A 729 -21.21 -26.10 20.87
C ASP A 729 -20.80 -25.37 19.58
N THR A 730 -20.44 -24.08 19.67
CA THR A 730 -20.06 -23.26 18.54
C THR A 730 -18.81 -22.42 18.86
N LEU A 731 -17.79 -22.55 18.03
CA LEU A 731 -16.54 -21.77 18.09
C LEU A 731 -16.48 -20.76 16.95
N VAL A 732 -16.36 -19.50 17.28
CA VAL A 732 -16.17 -18.43 16.30
C VAL A 732 -14.73 -17.92 16.39
N PHE A 733 -13.94 -18.09 15.35
CA PHE A 733 -12.54 -17.71 15.36
C PHE A 733 -12.33 -16.34 14.72
N VAL A 734 -11.56 -15.49 15.40
CA VAL A 734 -11.03 -14.23 14.88
C VAL A 734 -9.55 -14.46 14.57
N LEU A 735 -9.26 -14.85 13.33
CA LEU A 735 -7.93 -15.30 12.90
C LEU A 735 -7.10 -14.17 12.30
N SER A 736 -5.79 -14.18 12.56
CA SER A 736 -4.82 -13.25 12.00
C SER A 736 -3.67 -14.00 11.30
N GLY A 737 -3.01 -13.32 10.35
CA GLY A 737 -1.82 -13.84 9.67
C GLY A 737 -2.05 -15.18 8.95
N SER A 738 -1.12 -16.12 9.13
CA SER A 738 -1.10 -17.43 8.47
C SER A 738 -2.25 -18.36 8.92
N LEU A 739 -2.83 -18.13 10.10
CA LEU A 739 -3.96 -18.93 10.60
C LEU A 739 -5.24 -18.77 9.76
N ARG A 740 -5.43 -17.66 9.08
CA ARG A 740 -6.61 -17.44 8.22
C ARG A 740 -6.79 -18.50 7.14
N ASN A 741 -5.70 -19.12 6.71
CA ASN A 741 -5.71 -20.17 5.70
C ASN A 741 -5.79 -21.59 6.29
N VAL A 742 -5.94 -21.73 7.61
CA VAL A 742 -6.09 -23.02 8.28
C VAL A 742 -7.57 -23.39 8.35
N PRO A 743 -7.98 -24.53 7.81
CA PRO A 743 -9.34 -25.02 7.99
C PRO A 743 -9.51 -25.52 9.43
N MET A 744 -9.97 -24.68 10.34
CA MET A 744 -10.11 -25.03 11.78
C MET A 744 -10.93 -26.32 11.97
N ALA A 745 -11.89 -26.59 11.09
CA ALA A 745 -12.69 -27.81 11.08
C ALA A 745 -11.83 -29.09 11.04
N ALA A 746 -10.66 -29.06 10.39
CA ALA A 746 -9.76 -30.20 10.21
C ALA A 746 -8.73 -30.40 11.34
N LEU A 747 -8.74 -29.57 12.39
CA LEU A 747 -7.92 -29.82 13.57
C LEU A 747 -8.34 -31.13 14.23
N TYR A 748 -7.38 -31.90 14.77
CA TYR A 748 -7.58 -33.27 15.21
C TYR A 748 -7.09 -33.49 16.64
N ASP A 749 -7.92 -34.01 17.54
CA ASP A 749 -7.62 -34.18 18.96
C ASP A 749 -6.83 -35.45 19.29
N GLY A 750 -6.56 -36.28 18.26
CA GLY A 750 -5.99 -37.65 18.42
C GLY A 750 -7.05 -38.76 18.26
N LYS A 751 -8.35 -38.42 18.22
CA LYS A 751 -9.48 -39.34 18.06
C LYS A 751 -10.46 -38.91 17.00
N GLN A 752 -10.79 -37.62 17.00
CA GLN A 752 -11.82 -37.04 16.11
C GLN A 752 -11.44 -35.63 15.70
N TYR A 753 -12.02 -35.14 14.62
CA TYR A 753 -11.84 -33.78 14.13
C TYR A 753 -12.62 -32.76 14.96
N LEU A 754 -12.16 -31.51 14.97
CA LEU A 754 -12.80 -30.43 15.72
C LEU A 754 -14.26 -30.22 15.30
N ILE A 755 -14.57 -30.37 14.00
CA ILE A 755 -15.93 -30.26 13.46
C ILE A 755 -16.91 -31.30 14.01
N GLU A 756 -16.41 -32.43 14.51
CA GLU A 756 -17.26 -33.45 15.13
C GLU A 756 -17.74 -33.05 16.53
N LYS A 757 -17.05 -32.09 17.16
CA LYS A 757 -17.39 -31.55 18.49
C LYS A 757 -18.14 -30.22 18.42
N TYR A 758 -17.73 -29.31 17.53
CA TYR A 758 -18.19 -27.92 17.51
C TYR A 758 -18.56 -27.48 16.11
N ALA A 759 -19.60 -26.66 16.01
CA ALA A 759 -19.83 -25.85 14.82
C ALA A 759 -18.77 -24.74 14.73
N ILE A 760 -18.31 -24.41 13.54
CA ILE A 760 -17.17 -23.51 13.34
C ILE A 760 -17.54 -22.38 12.38
N ALA A 761 -17.26 -21.16 12.80
CA ALA A 761 -17.34 -19.97 11.98
C ALA A 761 -16.07 -19.12 12.10
N LEU A 762 -15.83 -18.29 11.12
CA LEU A 762 -14.76 -17.29 11.11
C LEU A 762 -15.39 -15.90 11.16
N SER A 763 -14.82 -15.04 11.98
CA SER A 763 -15.20 -13.63 12.02
C SER A 763 -14.04 -12.74 11.58
N PRO A 764 -14.29 -11.67 10.81
CA PRO A 764 -13.30 -10.63 10.55
C PRO A 764 -13.06 -9.70 11.75
N GLY A 765 -13.55 -10.02 12.94
CA GLY A 765 -13.44 -9.17 14.13
C GLY A 765 -14.39 -7.96 14.14
N LEU A 766 -15.26 -7.87 13.15
CA LEU A 766 -16.20 -6.77 12.96
C LEU A 766 -17.61 -7.30 12.82
N GLN A 767 -18.57 -6.61 13.41
CA GLN A 767 -19.97 -6.91 13.16
C GLN A 767 -20.41 -6.30 11.83
N LEU A 768 -20.83 -7.16 10.91
CA LEU A 768 -21.15 -6.74 9.54
C LEU A 768 -22.51 -6.06 9.43
N ARG A 769 -23.44 -6.27 10.36
CA ARG A 769 -24.74 -5.62 10.59
C ARG A 769 -25.41 -6.28 11.78
N GLU A 770 -26.37 -5.58 12.40
CA GLU A 770 -27.17 -6.18 13.45
C GLU A 770 -27.91 -7.43 12.94
N PRO A 771 -27.87 -8.54 13.70
CA PRO A 771 -28.61 -9.74 13.34
C PRO A 771 -30.13 -9.45 13.44
N GLU A 772 -30.82 -9.35 12.32
CA GLU A 772 -32.26 -9.56 12.34
C GLU A 772 -32.48 -11.06 12.49
N VAL A 773 -33.09 -11.44 13.59
CA VAL A 773 -33.51 -12.82 13.81
C VAL A 773 -34.58 -13.16 12.76
N THR A 774 -34.18 -13.88 11.73
CA THR A 774 -35.11 -14.35 10.69
C THR A 774 -35.76 -15.67 11.13
N GLU A 775 -36.37 -15.71 12.33
CA GLU A 775 -37.08 -16.89 12.74
C GLU A 775 -38.24 -17.21 11.75
N GLY A 776 -38.13 -18.37 11.09
CA GLY A 776 -39.25 -18.92 10.31
C GLY A 776 -39.36 -18.39 8.86
N ARG A 777 -38.40 -17.69 8.30
CA ARG A 777 -38.41 -17.36 6.86
C ARG A 777 -37.99 -18.56 6.02
N GLU A 778 -38.82 -18.89 5.03
CA GLU A 778 -38.56 -19.92 4.03
C GLU A 778 -37.35 -19.54 3.17
N ILE A 779 -36.46 -20.49 2.87
CA ILE A 779 -35.25 -20.25 2.09
C ILE A 779 -35.62 -19.94 0.64
N GLN A 780 -35.15 -18.78 0.16
CA GLN A 780 -35.29 -18.32 -1.20
C GLN A 780 -33.90 -17.95 -1.76
N ALA A 781 -33.55 -18.39 -2.95
CA ALA A 781 -32.20 -18.26 -3.47
C ALA A 781 -32.15 -17.73 -4.92
N ILE A 782 -31.24 -16.78 -5.17
CA ILE A 782 -30.73 -16.46 -6.51
C ILE A 782 -29.52 -17.37 -6.76
N VAL A 783 -29.53 -18.12 -7.85
CA VAL A 783 -28.46 -19.05 -8.21
C VAL A 783 -27.88 -18.66 -9.55
N GLY A 784 -26.60 -18.24 -9.55
CA GLY A 784 -25.80 -18.04 -10.75
C GLY A 784 -24.83 -19.22 -10.93
N ALA A 785 -24.86 -19.89 -12.09
CA ALA A 785 -24.13 -21.14 -12.25
C ALA A 785 -23.45 -21.26 -13.62
N LEU A 786 -22.22 -21.78 -13.64
CA LEU A 786 -21.42 -22.02 -14.84
C LEU A 786 -20.95 -23.48 -14.88
N SER A 787 -21.52 -24.29 -15.76
CA SER A 787 -21.18 -25.72 -15.88
C SER A 787 -20.24 -26.04 -17.04
N GLU A 788 -20.13 -25.17 -18.03
CA GLU A 788 -19.37 -25.40 -19.27
C GLU A 788 -17.94 -24.83 -19.14
N ALA A 789 -16.97 -25.47 -19.81
CA ALA A 789 -15.59 -24.99 -19.86
C ALA A 789 -15.50 -23.61 -20.54
N ARG A 790 -14.81 -22.64 -19.93
CA ARG A 790 -14.73 -21.28 -20.46
C ARG A 790 -13.50 -20.52 -19.96
N ALA A 791 -13.00 -19.59 -20.79
CA ALA A 791 -11.90 -18.70 -20.45
C ALA A 791 -10.65 -19.43 -19.86
N GLY A 792 -10.37 -20.65 -20.36
CA GLY A 792 -9.25 -21.47 -19.85
C GLY A 792 -9.59 -22.35 -18.63
N PHE A 793 -10.76 -22.19 -18.02
CA PHE A 793 -11.23 -23.02 -16.91
C PHE A 793 -11.93 -24.29 -17.40
N VAL A 794 -11.82 -25.38 -16.64
CA VAL A 794 -12.43 -26.67 -16.94
C VAL A 794 -13.95 -26.65 -16.71
N ALA A 795 -14.67 -27.57 -17.31
CA ALA A 795 -16.11 -27.73 -17.07
C ALA A 795 -16.39 -28.22 -15.64
N LEU A 796 -17.52 -27.82 -15.08
CA LEU A 796 -18.07 -28.21 -13.78
C LEU A 796 -19.40 -28.95 -13.97
N PRO A 797 -19.42 -30.18 -14.45
CA PRO A 797 -20.65 -30.89 -14.83
C PRO A 797 -21.57 -31.17 -13.65
N ALA A 798 -21.07 -31.31 -12.43
CA ALA A 798 -21.89 -31.56 -11.25
C ALA A 798 -22.69 -30.29 -10.80
N VAL A 799 -22.34 -29.12 -11.25
CA VAL A 799 -23.08 -27.86 -11.01
C VAL A 799 -24.52 -27.94 -11.53
N LYS A 800 -24.77 -28.63 -12.69
CA LYS A 800 -26.15 -28.82 -13.17
C LYS A 800 -27.00 -29.62 -12.19
N LYS A 801 -26.44 -30.68 -11.62
CA LYS A 801 -27.12 -31.52 -10.62
C LYS A 801 -27.30 -30.75 -9.31
N GLU A 802 -26.32 -29.95 -8.89
CA GLU A 802 -26.40 -29.06 -7.74
C GLU A 802 -27.58 -28.10 -7.87
N VAL A 803 -27.66 -27.38 -8.98
CA VAL A 803 -28.75 -26.43 -9.29
C VAL A 803 -30.12 -27.13 -9.31
N GLU A 804 -30.23 -28.30 -9.89
CA GLU A 804 -31.49 -29.06 -9.90
C GLU A 804 -31.93 -29.44 -8.50
N LYS A 805 -31.01 -29.90 -7.67
CA LYS A 805 -31.31 -30.31 -6.30
C LYS A 805 -31.64 -29.12 -5.40
N ILE A 806 -30.96 -27.98 -5.57
CA ILE A 806 -31.32 -26.76 -4.85
C ILE A 806 -32.72 -26.30 -5.22
N LYS A 807 -33.12 -26.36 -6.52
CA LYS A 807 -34.49 -26.06 -6.95
C LYS A 807 -35.54 -26.95 -6.31
N GLU A 808 -35.22 -28.23 -6.04
CA GLU A 808 -36.13 -29.16 -5.38
C GLU A 808 -36.31 -28.85 -3.87
N GLN A 809 -35.28 -28.28 -3.23
CA GLN A 809 -35.23 -28.06 -1.77
C GLN A 809 -35.73 -26.67 -1.36
N VAL A 810 -35.48 -25.64 -2.17
CA VAL A 810 -35.88 -24.27 -1.83
C VAL A 810 -37.25 -23.94 -2.41
N GLN A 811 -38.08 -23.20 -1.66
CA GLN A 811 -39.44 -22.86 -2.08
C GLN A 811 -39.49 -21.94 -3.30
N ALA A 812 -38.53 -21.04 -3.42
CA ALA A 812 -38.37 -20.16 -4.56
C ALA A 812 -36.92 -19.99 -4.95
N SER A 813 -36.64 -20.20 -6.23
CA SER A 813 -35.30 -19.93 -6.77
C SER A 813 -35.37 -19.20 -8.11
N ARG A 814 -34.45 -18.26 -8.30
CA ARG A 814 -34.18 -17.63 -9.58
C ARG A 814 -32.82 -18.12 -10.06
N VAL A 815 -32.80 -18.85 -11.14
CA VAL A 815 -31.60 -19.52 -11.67
C VAL A 815 -31.15 -18.90 -12.97
N LEU A 816 -29.86 -18.54 -13.04
CA LEU A 816 -29.12 -18.16 -14.22
C LEU A 816 -28.08 -19.25 -14.48
N LEU A 817 -28.19 -20.03 -15.53
CA LEU A 817 -27.30 -21.15 -15.83
C LEU A 817 -26.58 -20.95 -17.17
N ASP A 818 -25.30 -21.18 -17.21
CA ASP A 818 -24.45 -21.11 -18.42
C ASP A 818 -24.63 -19.75 -19.14
N GLN A 819 -25.20 -19.76 -20.35
CA GLN A 819 -25.40 -18.57 -21.21
C GLN A 819 -26.27 -17.49 -20.58
N ASP A 820 -27.13 -17.82 -19.63
CA ASP A 820 -27.97 -16.87 -18.91
C ASP A 820 -27.20 -16.23 -17.74
N PHE A 821 -26.09 -16.82 -17.30
CA PHE A 821 -25.25 -16.32 -16.20
C PHE A 821 -24.22 -15.29 -16.69
N GLN A 822 -24.68 -14.12 -17.07
CA GLN A 822 -23.87 -12.97 -17.49
C GLN A 822 -23.95 -11.83 -16.45
N LYS A 823 -23.04 -10.88 -16.52
CA LYS A 823 -22.96 -9.75 -15.58
C LYS A 823 -24.26 -8.95 -15.51
N ALA A 824 -24.78 -8.50 -16.65
CA ALA A 824 -25.98 -7.67 -16.71
C ALA A 824 -27.26 -8.42 -16.26
N PRO A 825 -27.56 -9.67 -16.71
CA PRO A 825 -28.67 -10.44 -16.16
C PRO A 825 -28.55 -10.74 -14.67
N LEU A 826 -27.34 -10.97 -14.17
CA LEU A 826 -27.10 -11.16 -12.73
C LEU A 826 -27.45 -9.88 -11.94
N GLU A 827 -27.00 -8.73 -12.43
CA GLU A 827 -27.27 -7.42 -11.82
C GLU A 827 -28.78 -7.13 -11.78
N ASP A 828 -29.49 -7.38 -12.88
CA ASP A 828 -30.96 -7.21 -12.95
C ASP A 828 -31.68 -8.10 -11.93
N VAL A 829 -31.32 -9.39 -11.87
CA VAL A 829 -31.97 -10.34 -10.94
C VAL A 829 -31.65 -9.99 -9.48
N VAL A 830 -30.39 -9.68 -9.15
CA VAL A 830 -29.99 -9.33 -7.78
C VAL A 830 -30.66 -8.04 -7.32
N SER A 831 -30.80 -7.03 -8.18
CA SER A 831 -31.42 -5.75 -7.82
C SER A 831 -32.94 -5.80 -7.74
N THR A 832 -33.60 -6.76 -8.41
CA THR A 832 -35.07 -6.81 -8.50
C THR A 832 -35.72 -7.91 -7.65
N VAL A 833 -34.99 -8.99 -7.34
CA VAL A 833 -35.53 -10.16 -6.64
C VAL A 833 -35.08 -10.16 -5.17
N PRO A 834 -35.98 -10.00 -4.19
CA PRO A 834 -35.63 -9.84 -2.77
C PRO A 834 -35.34 -11.19 -2.05
N PHE A 835 -34.60 -12.12 -2.67
CA PHE A 835 -34.26 -13.38 -2.04
C PHE A 835 -33.01 -13.28 -1.17
N PRO A 836 -33.02 -13.78 0.09
CA PRO A 836 -31.95 -13.54 1.05
C PRO A 836 -30.65 -14.30 0.76
N VAL A 837 -30.70 -15.34 -0.09
CA VAL A 837 -29.52 -16.14 -0.43
C VAL A 837 -29.09 -15.86 -1.88
N VAL A 838 -27.81 -15.60 -2.07
CA VAL A 838 -27.16 -15.52 -3.38
C VAL A 838 -26.12 -16.63 -3.47
N HIS A 839 -26.33 -17.56 -4.41
CA HIS A 839 -25.44 -18.71 -4.62
C HIS A 839 -24.78 -18.62 -5.99
N LEU A 840 -23.44 -18.58 -6.02
CA LEU A 840 -22.64 -18.49 -7.23
C LEU A 840 -21.80 -19.76 -7.38
N ALA A 841 -22.29 -20.70 -8.23
CA ALA A 841 -21.64 -21.98 -8.52
C ALA A 841 -20.78 -21.86 -9.78
N THR A 842 -19.59 -21.30 -9.63
CA THR A 842 -18.71 -20.99 -10.75
C THR A 842 -17.25 -20.92 -10.31
N HIS A 843 -16.33 -20.97 -11.28
CA HIS A 843 -14.93 -20.68 -10.99
C HIS A 843 -14.73 -19.27 -10.46
N GLY A 844 -13.80 -19.12 -9.53
CA GLY A 844 -13.35 -17.84 -9.00
C GLY A 844 -11.94 -17.95 -8.46
N LYS A 845 -11.27 -16.81 -8.32
CA LYS A 845 -9.96 -16.70 -7.70
C LYS A 845 -10.01 -15.63 -6.61
N PHE A 846 -9.56 -15.99 -5.42
CA PHE A 846 -9.42 -15.06 -4.30
C PHE A 846 -7.93 -14.89 -3.96
N SER A 847 -7.52 -13.66 -3.80
CA SER A 847 -6.14 -13.25 -3.54
C SER A 847 -6.11 -12.19 -2.45
N SER A 848 -4.96 -11.96 -1.86
CA SER A 848 -4.69 -10.79 -1.02
C SER A 848 -4.72 -9.47 -1.80
N LYS A 849 -4.91 -9.54 -3.11
CA LYS A 849 -5.02 -8.39 -4.01
C LYS A 849 -6.42 -8.33 -4.62
N GLN A 850 -7.04 -7.16 -4.47
CA GLN A 850 -8.38 -6.91 -4.97
C GLN A 850 -8.47 -7.10 -6.50
N GLU A 851 -7.50 -6.64 -7.24
CA GLU A 851 -7.42 -6.73 -8.69
C GLU A 851 -7.30 -8.17 -9.23
N ASP A 852 -6.77 -9.10 -8.42
CA ASP A 852 -6.64 -10.53 -8.74
C ASP A 852 -7.83 -11.36 -8.26
N THR A 853 -8.77 -10.73 -7.54
CA THR A 853 -9.95 -11.38 -6.99
C THR A 853 -11.13 -11.21 -7.95
N PHE A 854 -11.68 -12.33 -8.43
CA PHE A 854 -12.82 -12.35 -9.36
C PHE A 854 -13.62 -13.65 -9.27
N ILE A 855 -14.83 -13.62 -9.78
CA ILE A 855 -15.62 -14.79 -10.14
C ILE A 855 -15.85 -14.83 -11.67
N LEU A 856 -16.02 -16.02 -12.24
CA LEU A 856 -16.20 -16.19 -13.68
C LEU A 856 -17.70 -16.21 -14.01
N THR A 857 -18.13 -15.36 -14.94
CA THR A 857 -19.45 -15.37 -15.57
C THR A 857 -19.33 -15.83 -17.02
N TRP A 858 -20.46 -16.00 -17.71
CA TRP A 858 -20.44 -16.41 -19.11
C TRP A 858 -19.72 -15.41 -20.02
N ASP A 859 -19.85 -14.11 -19.76
CA ASP A 859 -19.27 -13.03 -20.56
C ASP A 859 -17.91 -12.54 -20.05
N GLY A 860 -17.33 -13.19 -19.01
CA GLY A 860 -15.96 -12.91 -18.54
C GLY A 860 -15.80 -12.83 -17.03
N GLU A 861 -14.66 -12.31 -16.57
CA GLU A 861 -14.37 -12.13 -15.14
C GLU A 861 -15.22 -11.00 -14.56
N LEU A 862 -15.92 -11.26 -13.48
CA LEU A 862 -16.60 -10.27 -12.64
C LEU A 862 -15.66 -9.97 -11.46
N LYS A 863 -14.97 -8.83 -11.51
CA LYS A 863 -14.02 -8.41 -10.48
C LYS A 863 -14.72 -8.09 -9.17
N VAL A 864 -14.01 -8.18 -8.06
CA VAL A 864 -14.58 -7.98 -6.71
C VAL A 864 -15.28 -6.63 -6.57
N ASN A 865 -14.75 -5.55 -7.16
CA ASN A 865 -15.38 -4.23 -7.13
C ASN A 865 -16.69 -4.17 -7.91
N GLU A 866 -16.77 -4.89 -9.04
CA GLU A 866 -17.98 -5.00 -9.86
C GLU A 866 -19.02 -5.82 -9.11
N LEU A 867 -18.61 -6.97 -8.53
CA LEU A 867 -19.46 -7.82 -7.71
C LEU A 867 -20.01 -7.03 -6.51
N SER A 868 -19.15 -6.29 -5.83
CA SER A 868 -19.50 -5.46 -4.70
C SER A 868 -20.56 -4.42 -5.06
N ARG A 869 -20.36 -3.66 -6.13
CA ARG A 869 -21.34 -2.68 -6.62
C ARG A 869 -22.67 -3.33 -6.98
N LEU A 870 -22.59 -4.47 -7.67
CA LEU A 870 -23.78 -5.24 -8.07
C LEU A 870 -24.60 -5.68 -6.84
N LEU A 871 -23.94 -6.15 -5.78
CA LEU A 871 -24.60 -6.61 -4.59
C LEU A 871 -25.09 -5.45 -3.72
N GLN A 872 -24.40 -4.29 -3.70
CA GLN A 872 -24.83 -3.08 -2.98
C GLN A 872 -26.02 -2.38 -3.64
N THR A 873 -26.17 -2.40 -4.97
CA THR A 873 -27.34 -1.82 -5.65
C THR A 873 -28.66 -2.41 -5.14
N ARG A 874 -28.66 -3.64 -4.68
CA ARG A 874 -29.81 -4.31 -4.07
C ARG A 874 -30.28 -3.62 -2.79
N GLU A 875 -29.37 -3.18 -1.94
CA GLU A 875 -29.70 -2.52 -0.66
C GLU A 875 -30.56 -1.28 -0.86
N PHE A 876 -30.29 -0.55 -1.95
CA PHE A 876 -31.09 0.62 -2.32
C PHE A 876 -32.42 0.27 -3.02
N ALA A 877 -32.50 -0.93 -3.62
CA ALA A 877 -33.64 -1.31 -4.46
C ALA A 877 -34.69 -2.14 -3.71
N THR A 878 -34.32 -3.02 -2.77
CA THR A 878 -35.23 -4.03 -2.20
C THR A 878 -35.40 -3.99 -0.70
N GLU A 879 -34.61 -3.20 0.04
CA GLU A 879 -34.58 -3.14 1.53
C GLU A 879 -34.33 -4.51 2.21
N VAL A 880 -34.10 -5.58 1.44
CA VAL A 880 -33.82 -6.94 1.97
C VAL A 880 -32.33 -7.23 1.83
N PRO A 881 -31.59 -7.33 2.92
CA PRO A 881 -30.17 -7.62 2.89
C PRO A 881 -29.87 -9.03 2.36
N ILE A 882 -28.63 -9.26 1.90
CA ILE A 882 -28.14 -10.61 1.57
C ILE A 882 -27.73 -11.25 2.90
N GLU A 883 -28.49 -12.25 3.34
CA GLU A 883 -28.20 -13.01 4.55
C GLU A 883 -27.04 -13.98 4.34
N LEU A 884 -26.99 -14.60 3.17
CA LEU A 884 -25.99 -15.61 2.87
C LEU A 884 -25.53 -15.52 1.41
N LEU A 885 -24.25 -15.29 1.22
CA LEU A 885 -23.56 -15.43 -0.08
C LEU A 885 -22.83 -16.78 -0.09
N ILE A 886 -23.10 -17.62 -1.07
CA ILE A 886 -22.43 -18.91 -1.25
C ILE A 886 -21.58 -18.87 -2.53
N LEU A 887 -20.30 -19.21 -2.39
CA LEU A 887 -19.31 -19.27 -3.46
C LEU A 887 -18.78 -20.70 -3.55
N SER A 888 -19.44 -21.55 -4.36
CA SER A 888 -19.28 -23.01 -4.25
C SER A 888 -18.09 -23.62 -5.01
N ALA A 889 -17.40 -22.87 -5.88
CA ALA A 889 -16.29 -23.42 -6.69
C ALA A 889 -15.09 -22.46 -6.82
N CYS A 890 -14.75 -21.78 -5.74
CA CYS A 890 -13.68 -20.78 -5.75
C CYS A 890 -12.32 -21.39 -5.34
N GLU A 891 -11.24 -20.79 -5.83
CA GLU A 891 -9.86 -21.14 -5.49
C GLU A 891 -9.19 -19.95 -4.82
N THR A 892 -8.59 -20.13 -3.64
CA THR A 892 -7.68 -19.14 -3.10
C THR A 892 -6.33 -19.21 -3.81
N ALA A 893 -5.68 -18.07 -4.04
CA ALA A 893 -4.41 -18.00 -4.72
C ALA A 893 -3.35 -18.86 -4.03
N ARG A 894 -2.74 -19.79 -4.76
CA ARG A 894 -1.77 -20.74 -4.23
C ARG A 894 -0.54 -19.99 -3.73
N GLY A 895 -0.15 -20.20 -2.47
CA GLY A 895 0.99 -19.51 -1.85
C GLY A 895 0.66 -18.15 -1.23
N ASP A 896 -0.52 -17.61 -1.45
CA ASP A 896 -0.95 -16.34 -0.85
C ASP A 896 -1.39 -16.56 0.60
N LYS A 897 -0.59 -16.04 1.54
CA LYS A 897 -0.85 -16.18 2.99
C LYS A 897 -2.09 -15.41 3.47
N GLN A 898 -2.62 -14.52 2.65
CA GLN A 898 -3.75 -13.65 2.99
C GLN A 898 -4.96 -13.82 2.07
N ALA A 899 -4.99 -14.85 1.23
CA ALA A 899 -6.09 -15.07 0.29
C ALA A 899 -7.47 -15.19 0.97
N ALA A 900 -7.52 -15.72 2.19
CA ALA A 900 -8.74 -15.75 3.00
C ALA A 900 -9.24 -14.35 3.40
N LEU A 901 -8.37 -13.34 3.44
CA LEU A 901 -8.79 -11.94 3.62
C LEU A 901 -9.65 -11.47 2.44
N GLY A 902 -9.31 -11.91 1.23
CA GLY A 902 -10.13 -11.65 0.03
C GLY A 902 -11.55 -12.21 0.14
N LEU A 903 -11.71 -13.41 0.73
CA LEU A 903 -13.04 -14.01 0.98
C LEU A 903 -13.86 -13.22 2.00
N ALA A 904 -13.26 -12.93 3.16
CA ALA A 904 -13.91 -12.11 4.19
C ALA A 904 -14.30 -10.74 3.65
N GLY A 905 -13.40 -10.17 2.85
CA GLY A 905 -13.61 -8.88 2.25
C GLY A 905 -14.75 -8.86 1.24
N VAL A 906 -14.82 -9.84 0.35
CA VAL A 906 -15.96 -9.94 -0.61
C VAL A 906 -17.28 -10.01 0.16
N ALA A 907 -17.36 -10.78 1.24
CA ALA A 907 -18.54 -10.83 2.11
C ALA A 907 -18.95 -9.45 2.61
N ILE A 908 -17.96 -8.70 3.14
CA ILE A 908 -18.18 -7.37 3.74
C ILE A 908 -18.61 -6.36 2.68
N GLN A 909 -17.88 -6.28 1.56
CA GLN A 909 -18.22 -5.34 0.49
C GLN A 909 -19.54 -5.66 -0.22
N ALA A 910 -19.86 -6.93 -0.31
CA ALA A 910 -21.15 -7.36 -0.85
C ALA A 910 -22.35 -6.93 -0.01
N GLY A 911 -22.11 -6.39 1.20
CA GLY A 911 -23.18 -6.16 2.18
C GLY A 911 -23.84 -7.44 2.65
N ALA A 912 -23.23 -8.61 2.40
CA ALA A 912 -23.73 -9.90 2.86
C ALA A 912 -23.40 -10.09 4.34
N ARG A 913 -24.36 -10.54 5.14
CA ARG A 913 -24.16 -10.83 6.55
C ARG A 913 -23.23 -12.01 6.77
N SER A 914 -23.26 -12.97 5.85
CA SER A 914 -22.45 -14.20 5.91
C SER A 914 -22.02 -14.64 4.53
N THR A 915 -20.87 -15.31 4.46
CA THR A 915 -20.40 -15.96 3.23
C THR A 915 -19.91 -17.37 3.52
N VAL A 916 -20.33 -18.34 2.71
CA VAL A 916 -19.75 -19.69 2.66
C VAL A 916 -18.90 -19.78 1.40
N ALA A 917 -17.61 -20.09 1.55
CA ALA A 917 -16.69 -20.23 0.43
C ALA A 917 -15.59 -21.26 0.71
N SER A 918 -14.86 -21.66 -0.32
CA SER A 918 -13.80 -22.66 -0.19
C SER A 918 -12.40 -22.04 -0.13
N LEU A 919 -11.52 -22.60 0.70
CA LEU A 919 -10.12 -22.19 0.86
C LEU A 919 -9.20 -22.74 -0.26
N TRP A 920 -9.64 -23.70 -1.05
CA TRP A 920 -8.92 -24.25 -2.19
C TRP A 920 -9.90 -24.87 -3.19
N GLN A 921 -9.41 -25.14 -4.39
CA GLN A 921 -10.20 -25.80 -5.43
C GLN A 921 -10.57 -27.23 -5.00
N VAL A 922 -11.85 -27.47 -4.83
CA VAL A 922 -12.44 -28.74 -4.41
C VAL A 922 -12.90 -29.57 -5.59
N ASN A 923 -13.29 -30.83 -5.29
CA ASN A 923 -13.89 -31.71 -6.29
C ASN A 923 -15.34 -31.30 -6.58
N ASP A 924 -15.72 -31.22 -7.84
CA ASP A 924 -17.03 -30.80 -8.32
C ASP A 924 -18.20 -31.63 -7.71
N GLU A 925 -18.04 -32.95 -7.66
CA GLU A 925 -19.09 -33.85 -7.12
C GLU A 925 -19.26 -33.73 -5.60
N SER A 926 -18.15 -33.62 -4.84
CA SER A 926 -18.22 -33.47 -3.39
C SER A 926 -18.78 -32.09 -3.02
N THR A 927 -18.47 -31.05 -3.81
CA THR A 927 -19.03 -29.70 -3.64
C THR A 927 -20.53 -29.72 -3.83
N ALA A 928 -21.03 -30.26 -4.93
CA ALA A 928 -22.45 -30.39 -5.18
C ALA A 928 -23.17 -31.17 -4.07
N SER A 929 -22.55 -32.23 -3.55
CA SER A 929 -23.10 -33.01 -2.41
C SER A 929 -23.15 -32.17 -1.15
N LEU A 930 -22.09 -31.42 -0.80
CA LEU A 930 -22.03 -30.56 0.36
C LEU A 930 -23.10 -29.46 0.30
N MET A 931 -23.26 -28.80 -0.85
CA MET A 931 -24.23 -27.71 -1.01
C MET A 931 -25.67 -28.22 -0.86
N VAL A 932 -25.99 -29.38 -1.41
CA VAL A 932 -27.31 -30.03 -1.23
C VAL A 932 -27.59 -30.30 0.26
N GLN A 933 -26.61 -30.82 1.00
CA GLN A 933 -26.77 -31.03 2.45
C GLN A 933 -26.87 -29.73 3.22
N LEU A 934 -26.11 -28.71 2.83
CA LEU A 934 -26.16 -27.38 3.46
C LEU A 934 -27.55 -26.76 3.35
N TYR A 935 -28.18 -26.78 2.18
CA TYR A 935 -29.53 -26.27 2.02
C TYR A 935 -30.56 -27.04 2.85
N GLY A 936 -30.48 -28.39 2.86
CA GLY A 936 -31.35 -29.20 3.73
C GLY A 936 -31.17 -28.94 5.22
N ALA A 937 -29.93 -28.72 5.64
CA ALA A 937 -29.61 -28.37 7.03
C ALA A 937 -30.05 -26.95 7.41
N LEU A 938 -29.91 -25.97 6.52
CA LEU A 938 -30.36 -24.59 6.74
C LEU A 938 -31.86 -24.52 6.99
N GLU A 939 -32.66 -25.29 6.26
CA GLU A 939 -34.11 -25.41 6.48
C GLU A 939 -34.42 -26.02 7.84
N GLN A 940 -33.76 -27.12 8.20
CA GLN A 940 -34.00 -27.84 9.47
C GLN A 940 -33.53 -27.06 10.71
N ARG A 941 -32.47 -26.27 10.59
CA ARG A 941 -31.85 -25.51 11.67
C ARG A 941 -32.33 -24.05 11.78
N GLN A 942 -33.45 -23.74 11.11
CA GLN A 942 -34.10 -22.42 11.16
C GLN A 942 -33.13 -21.26 10.86
N GLY A 943 -32.18 -21.50 9.95
CA GLY A 943 -31.21 -20.49 9.49
C GLY A 943 -29.88 -20.45 10.24
N ASN A 944 -29.64 -21.23 11.30
CA ASN A 944 -28.31 -21.28 11.95
C ASN A 944 -27.28 -21.86 10.98
N LYS A 945 -26.46 -20.95 10.42
CA LYS A 945 -25.56 -21.22 9.31
C LYS A 945 -24.34 -22.06 9.73
N ALA A 946 -23.81 -21.82 10.94
CA ALA A 946 -22.65 -22.58 11.44
C ALA A 946 -23.01 -24.05 11.67
N LYS A 947 -24.15 -24.32 12.32
CA LYS A 947 -24.62 -25.69 12.54
C LYS A 947 -25.04 -26.38 11.24
N ALA A 948 -25.60 -25.62 10.29
CA ALA A 948 -25.96 -26.16 8.99
C ALA A 948 -24.71 -26.57 8.18
N LEU A 949 -23.66 -25.75 8.22
CA LEU A 949 -22.40 -26.10 7.54
C LEU A 949 -21.71 -27.29 8.23
N GLN A 950 -21.71 -27.35 9.56
CA GLN A 950 -21.22 -28.50 10.32
C GLN A 950 -21.89 -29.80 9.89
N GLU A 951 -23.24 -29.81 9.80
CA GLU A 951 -24.01 -30.97 9.40
C GLU A 951 -23.68 -31.43 7.97
N ALA A 952 -23.55 -30.47 7.05
CA ALA A 952 -23.12 -30.74 5.67
C ALA A 952 -21.69 -31.32 5.61
N GLN A 953 -20.76 -30.79 6.39
CA GLN A 953 -19.38 -31.31 6.47
C GLN A 953 -19.32 -32.70 7.09
N LEU A 954 -20.08 -32.95 8.16
CA LEU A 954 -20.18 -34.29 8.79
C LEU A 954 -20.81 -35.32 7.85
N SER A 955 -21.74 -34.93 7.02
CA SER A 955 -22.31 -35.79 5.99
C SER A 955 -21.27 -36.31 5.00
N LEU A 956 -20.32 -35.46 4.60
CA LEU A 956 -19.21 -35.84 3.72
C LEU A 956 -18.16 -36.65 4.49
N LEU A 957 -17.80 -36.27 5.71
CA LEU A 957 -16.86 -36.99 6.56
C LEU A 957 -17.31 -38.43 6.79
N ASN A 958 -18.61 -38.66 6.96
CA ASN A 958 -19.19 -40.00 7.15
C ASN A 958 -19.40 -40.80 5.85
N ASN A 959 -19.11 -40.19 4.70
CA ASN A 959 -19.16 -40.86 3.41
C ASN A 959 -17.80 -41.41 3.04
N PRO A 960 -17.64 -42.74 2.85
CA PRO A 960 -16.34 -43.34 2.52
C PRO A 960 -15.64 -42.76 1.28
N ASP A 961 -16.40 -42.22 0.32
CA ASP A 961 -15.84 -41.61 -0.89
C ASP A 961 -15.26 -40.21 -0.63
N TYR A 962 -15.68 -39.52 0.44
CA TYR A 962 -15.34 -38.14 0.77
C TYR A 962 -14.81 -37.96 2.21
N GLU A 963 -14.45 -39.03 2.93
CA GLU A 963 -13.98 -38.97 4.31
C GLU A 963 -12.72 -38.12 4.52
N HIS A 964 -11.89 -37.96 3.47
CA HIS A 964 -10.67 -37.17 3.56
C HIS A 964 -10.98 -35.67 3.74
N PRO A 965 -10.31 -34.93 4.66
CA PRO A 965 -10.59 -33.53 4.95
C PRO A 965 -10.49 -32.59 3.75
N TYR A 966 -9.73 -32.94 2.71
CA TYR A 966 -9.68 -32.22 1.45
C TYR A 966 -11.08 -31.89 0.88
N TYR A 967 -12.07 -32.76 1.04
CA TYR A 967 -13.39 -32.60 0.43
C TYR A 967 -14.35 -31.73 1.23
N TRP A 968 -14.28 -31.78 2.57
CA TRP A 968 -15.26 -31.12 3.43
C TRP A 968 -14.68 -29.93 4.22
N SER A 969 -13.39 -29.96 4.61
CA SER A 969 -12.82 -28.89 5.42
C SER A 969 -12.42 -27.65 4.64
N ALA A 970 -12.52 -27.70 3.29
CA ALA A 970 -12.27 -26.55 2.43
C ALA A 970 -13.26 -25.42 2.66
N PHE A 971 -14.52 -25.75 2.98
CA PHE A 971 -15.57 -24.77 3.13
C PHE A 971 -15.54 -24.12 4.51
N VAL A 972 -15.58 -22.79 4.52
CA VAL A 972 -15.62 -21.98 5.73
C VAL A 972 -16.79 -21.01 5.68
N LEU A 973 -17.38 -20.76 6.83
CA LEU A 973 -18.38 -19.71 7.04
C LEU A 973 -17.67 -18.47 7.61
N VAL A 974 -17.84 -17.33 6.96
CA VAL A 974 -17.29 -16.04 7.38
C VAL A 974 -18.45 -15.06 7.61
N GLY A 975 -18.41 -14.35 8.73
CA GLY A 975 -19.41 -13.35 9.10
C GLY A 975 -20.40 -13.85 10.17
N ASN A 976 -21.68 -13.48 10.07
CA ASN A 976 -22.71 -13.88 11.02
C ASN A 976 -22.99 -15.40 10.93
N TRP A 977 -22.84 -16.09 12.05
CA TRP A 977 -22.95 -17.56 12.13
C TRP A 977 -24.35 -18.05 12.53
N LEU A 978 -25.22 -17.14 13.00
CA LEU A 978 -26.60 -17.40 13.41
C LEU A 978 -27.54 -17.53 12.21
#